data_86df6f5e04961fc4cd29283e1be90529
#
_entry.id   86df6f5e04961fc4cd29283e1be90529
#
_cell.length_a   1.000
_cell.length_b   1.000
_cell.length_c   1.000
_cell.angle_alpha   90.00
_cell.angle_beta   90.00
_cell.angle_gamma   90.00
#
_symmetry.space_group_name_H-M   'P 1'
#
loop_
_entity.id
_entity.type
_entity.pdbx_description
1 polymer ?
#
loop_
_entity_poly.entity_id
_entity_poly.type
_entity_poly.pdbx_seq_one_letter_code
_entity_poly.pdbx_strand_id
1 'polypeptide(L)'
;MNSERQQAYLNLINQLLTCPSGEEAQVLETHPELLDDGLVAAMLEEAENLRRFGQLNNANRLMNCAGILLGMNDNTSVAVTRKAEAERLFEQGNQQYKVSQFKEALQSCEEALSIFIKIKNRPGEANCLNNFGLNYYSLGQYQKAIYFHEQSLEFSREIGYRQGEANSLGNLGLVYYSLGQYQKAIAFHKQSLVIKREIGNRRGEANSLSSLGNTYHCLGQYDRAIYFHQQLLVISQEIGYRQGEAGSLDSFGNTYHSLGQYQKAIDFHKQSLVIKRAIGYRKGEAIALGNLGNAYQSLGQFHTALEFSEESLVISREIGDREGELIALNNLGGILLKTNQVAESETALRASIEICETLRAELVNNDHKASIFETQVYAYRNLQQVLVAQSKFDEALEISEMSRTRAFVELLRQTLLTTPPQSPPYQGGEEELSQSLPDRGEEEELSQFLPLKPPLSKGGLGGLSRFEEEANLSKPPLSKGGLGGLSIPKIQQIARDRNSTIVEYSIVYPKIYIWVIQPNGNITHRAANLEPLKQQNQTLKQIILKTRVSIGTNETDDEGNKIQLESQYKRDETGGFPLLQLLHQILIEPIIDLLPVDANSPIIFVPHYDLFLVPFAALQDSNNRYLIEDRTILTSPSIQVLEITWQHQNRVRGLRQAALIVGDPTIAPKFNKNPYKLRQIPRAKEAAEAIAATLGTQAISGKKATKVAILDRMLNTRIVHLSAHGLLDDFQGSGIPGAIILAPSGDTDDGALNAAEIQQLKLDSELVVLSACSTGGGKITGDGVIGLSRCFILAGVPSIIVSLWNMGPNSAKLLMTEFYQNLARGENRAAALRCAMLTTKARFHNPKAWAAFTLIGETETLPLSTEKIDLRRLVMSLPDEATPKEIVAAFSNLLKISELQFVKQLSAIDVGSTDNINIIAQTIKNWCETRPQIEENLENEIYQMGAGGGDSDAPEEIVREFYKTLKENQIRLGLPPSSAPPAPPTNNPPTPA
;
A
#
# COMPACT_ATOMS: atom_id res chain seq x y z
N MET A 1 -65.60 -4.59 -9.92
CA MET A 1 -66.19 -4.18 -8.61
C MET A 1 -67.07 -3.00 -8.82
N ASN A 2 -68.18 -2.86 -8.08
CA ASN A 2 -69.07 -1.72 -8.16
C ASN A 2 -68.39 -0.48 -7.62
N SER A 3 -68.48 0.65 -8.35
CA SER A 3 -67.79 1.92 -8.02
C SER A 3 -68.10 2.40 -6.58
N GLU A 4 -69.27 2.12 -6.10
CA GLU A 4 -69.73 2.46 -4.73
C GLU A 4 -68.99 1.68 -3.64
N ARG A 5 -68.70 0.40 -3.89
CA ARG A 5 -67.97 -0.45 -2.93
C ARG A 5 -66.50 -0.12 -2.83
N GLN A 6 -65.93 0.29 -3.96
CA GLN A 6 -64.53 0.77 -4.02
C GLN A 6 -64.35 2.08 -3.25
N GLN A 7 -65.34 2.99 -3.33
CA GLN A 7 -65.33 4.23 -2.57
C GLN A 7 -65.54 3.95 -1.05
N ALA A 8 -66.38 2.96 -0.68
CA ALA A 8 -66.54 2.55 0.71
C ALA A 8 -65.22 2.00 1.30
N TYR A 9 -64.46 1.20 0.56
CA TYR A 9 -63.10 0.75 1.01
C TYR A 9 -62.16 1.90 1.23
N LEU A 10 -62.06 2.88 0.32
CA LEU A 10 -61.19 4.05 0.46
C LEU A 10 -61.59 4.90 1.68
N ASN A 11 -62.86 5.04 1.98
CA ASN A 11 -63.35 5.75 3.15
C ASN A 11 -62.95 5.02 4.45
N LEU A 12 -63.05 3.71 4.49
CA LEU A 12 -62.64 2.90 5.66
C LEU A 12 -61.12 2.91 5.84
N ILE A 13 -60.36 2.85 4.74
CA ILE A 13 -58.89 2.97 4.76
C ILE A 13 -58.49 4.34 5.35
N ASN A 14 -59.14 5.43 4.94
CA ASN A 14 -58.89 6.76 5.51
C ASN A 14 -59.21 6.84 7.01
N GLN A 15 -60.28 6.19 7.47
CA GLN A 15 -60.61 6.08 8.90
C GLN A 15 -59.53 5.34 9.66
N LEU A 16 -59.03 4.23 9.13
CA LEU A 16 -57.91 3.46 9.73
C LEU A 16 -56.63 4.24 9.79
N LEU A 17 -56.35 5.08 8.83
CA LEU A 17 -55.16 5.93 8.83
C LEU A 17 -55.23 7.12 9.79
N THR A 18 -56.46 7.54 10.16
CA THR A 18 -56.67 8.73 10.99
C THR A 18 -57.09 8.41 12.41
N CYS A 19 -57.54 7.18 12.73
CA CYS A 19 -57.88 6.82 14.11
C CYS A 19 -56.64 6.81 15.02
N PRO A 20 -56.77 6.90 16.37
CA PRO A 20 -55.68 6.73 17.29
C PRO A 20 -55.06 5.34 17.15
N SER A 21 -53.73 5.24 17.34
CA SER A 21 -52.98 3.97 17.23
C SER A 21 -53.44 2.99 18.29
N GLY A 22 -53.89 1.78 17.87
CA GLY A 22 -54.45 0.73 18.73
C GLY A 22 -55.96 0.66 18.68
N GLU A 23 -56.69 1.58 18.03
CA GLU A 23 -58.14 1.55 17.87
C GLU A 23 -58.60 1.00 16.51
N GLU A 24 -57.62 0.56 15.66
CA GLU A 24 -57.91 0.04 14.32
C GLU A 24 -58.88 -1.13 14.32
N ALA A 25 -58.80 -2.03 15.33
CA ALA A 25 -59.70 -3.16 15.46
C ALA A 25 -61.14 -2.74 15.72
N GLN A 26 -61.36 -1.69 16.55
CA GLN A 26 -62.68 -1.12 16.81
C GLN A 26 -63.29 -0.49 15.56
N VAL A 27 -62.47 0.22 14.75
CA VAL A 27 -62.89 0.81 13.48
C VAL A 27 -63.35 -0.26 12.49
N LEU A 28 -62.61 -1.38 12.40
CA LEU A 28 -62.95 -2.53 11.55
C LEU A 28 -64.26 -3.20 12.03
N GLU A 29 -64.47 -3.37 13.34
CA GLU A 29 -65.70 -3.94 13.90
C GLU A 29 -66.95 -3.13 13.62
N THR A 30 -66.81 -1.83 13.35
CA THR A 30 -67.96 -0.97 13.03
C THR A 30 -68.45 -1.10 11.57
N HIS A 31 -67.71 -1.81 10.70
CA HIS A 31 -68.01 -1.97 9.28
C HIS A 31 -67.97 -3.44 8.82
N PRO A 32 -68.67 -4.38 9.49
CA PRO A 32 -68.54 -5.82 9.22
C PRO A 32 -68.96 -6.20 7.76
N GLU A 33 -69.76 -5.38 7.09
CA GLU A 33 -70.16 -5.58 5.70
C GLU A 33 -69.11 -5.33 4.65
N LEU A 34 -68.01 -4.63 5.05
CA LEU A 34 -66.86 -4.30 4.18
C LEU A 34 -65.68 -5.25 4.40
N LEU A 35 -65.72 -6.13 5.42
CA LEU A 35 -64.57 -6.98 5.76
C LEU A 35 -64.51 -8.20 4.83
N ASP A 36 -63.98 -8.01 3.62
CA ASP A 36 -63.79 -9.02 2.61
C ASP A 36 -62.42 -8.94 1.94
N ASP A 37 -62.11 -9.88 1.04
CA ASP A 37 -60.84 -9.92 0.30
C ASP A 37 -60.62 -8.67 -0.57
N GLY A 38 -61.70 -7.97 -0.96
CA GLY A 38 -61.63 -6.74 -1.74
C GLY A 38 -61.09 -5.57 -0.91
N LEU A 39 -61.45 -5.45 0.37
CA LEU A 39 -60.92 -4.46 1.29
C LEU A 39 -59.43 -4.74 1.57
N VAL A 40 -59.04 -5.99 1.76
CA VAL A 40 -57.67 -6.40 1.98
C VAL A 40 -56.84 -6.02 0.76
N ALA A 41 -57.29 -6.29 -0.47
CA ALA A 41 -56.62 -5.92 -1.68
C ALA A 41 -56.43 -4.42 -1.81
N ALA A 42 -57.46 -3.61 -1.48
CA ALA A 42 -57.41 -2.15 -1.50
C ALA A 42 -56.44 -1.58 -0.43
N MET A 43 -56.40 -2.19 0.77
CA MET A 43 -55.45 -1.80 1.81
C MET A 43 -53.98 -2.06 1.39
N LEU A 44 -53.73 -3.21 0.77
CA LEU A 44 -52.37 -3.56 0.29
C LEU A 44 -51.92 -2.62 -0.85
N GLU A 45 -52.82 -2.29 -1.79
CA GLU A 45 -52.55 -1.36 -2.88
C GLU A 45 -52.26 0.06 -2.35
N GLU A 46 -53.07 0.55 -1.40
CA GLU A 46 -52.86 1.87 -0.82
C GLU A 46 -51.59 1.93 0.07
N ALA A 47 -51.28 0.84 0.78
CA ALA A 47 -50.02 0.74 1.52
C ALA A 47 -48.79 0.82 0.60
N GLU A 48 -48.85 0.20 -0.58
CA GLU A 48 -47.79 0.32 -1.61
C GLU A 48 -47.68 1.77 -2.15
N ASN A 49 -48.82 2.44 -2.38
CA ASN A 49 -48.83 3.83 -2.78
C ASN A 49 -48.24 4.75 -1.72
N LEU A 50 -48.59 4.60 -0.45
CA LEU A 50 -48.05 5.35 0.67
C LEU A 50 -46.54 5.13 0.84
N ARG A 51 -46.05 3.94 0.59
CA ARG A 51 -44.61 3.64 0.55
C ARG A 51 -43.89 4.43 -0.55
N ARG A 52 -44.46 4.47 -1.77
CA ARG A 52 -43.88 5.24 -2.89
C ARG A 52 -43.78 6.74 -2.58
N PHE A 53 -44.71 7.25 -1.75
CA PHE A 53 -44.69 8.65 -1.30
C PHE A 53 -43.94 8.88 0.03
N GLY A 54 -43.22 7.89 0.56
CA GLY A 54 -42.39 8.03 1.76
C GLY A 54 -43.15 8.00 3.09
N GLN A 55 -44.47 7.67 3.08
CA GLN A 55 -45.31 7.60 4.27
C GLN A 55 -45.31 6.23 4.93
N LEU A 56 -44.11 5.80 5.36
CA LEU A 56 -43.86 4.43 5.87
C LEU A 56 -44.72 4.03 7.08
N ASN A 57 -45.00 4.95 8.01
CA ASN A 57 -45.81 4.64 9.20
C ASN A 57 -47.25 4.30 8.82
N ASN A 58 -47.81 5.09 7.91
CA ASN A 58 -49.18 4.88 7.42
C ASN A 58 -49.30 3.59 6.58
N ALA A 59 -48.32 3.31 5.75
CA ALA A 59 -48.22 2.09 4.98
C ALA A 59 -48.15 0.84 5.87
N ASN A 60 -47.33 0.86 6.91
CA ASN A 60 -47.24 -0.24 7.86
C ASN A 60 -48.52 -0.44 8.66
N ARG A 61 -49.23 0.62 9.00
CA ARG A 61 -50.50 0.59 9.68
C ARG A 61 -51.57 -0.15 8.88
N LEU A 62 -51.70 0.18 7.60
CA LEU A 62 -52.64 -0.52 6.71
C LEU A 62 -52.27 -1.99 6.51
N MET A 63 -50.99 -2.31 6.42
CA MET A 63 -50.57 -3.69 6.30
C MET A 63 -50.88 -4.52 7.53
N ASN A 64 -50.74 -3.94 8.73
CA ASN A 64 -51.18 -4.61 9.98
C ASN A 64 -52.68 -4.85 9.99
N CYS A 65 -53.51 -3.89 9.59
CA CYS A 65 -54.97 -4.04 9.48
C CYS A 65 -55.35 -5.12 8.47
N ALA A 66 -54.72 -5.15 7.28
CA ALA A 66 -54.94 -6.19 6.28
C ALA A 66 -54.56 -7.59 6.82
N GLY A 67 -53.48 -7.70 7.61
CA GLY A 67 -53.06 -8.93 8.28
C GLY A 67 -54.07 -9.46 9.29
N ILE A 68 -54.70 -8.57 10.07
CA ILE A 68 -55.75 -8.91 11.03
C ILE A 68 -56.97 -9.47 10.29
N LEU A 69 -57.39 -8.85 9.17
CA LEU A 69 -58.57 -9.26 8.40
C LEU A 69 -58.40 -10.59 7.68
N LEU A 70 -57.20 -10.89 7.19
CA LEU A 70 -56.96 -12.15 6.48
C LEU A 70 -57.08 -13.39 7.35
N GLY A 71 -57.27 -13.26 8.70
CA GLY A 71 -57.32 -14.41 9.59
C GLY A 71 -56.09 -15.31 9.39
N MET A 72 -54.98 -14.70 9.01
CA MET A 72 -53.80 -15.44 8.65
C MET A 72 -53.33 -16.26 9.83
N ASN A 73 -53.19 -17.56 9.63
CA ASN A 73 -52.46 -18.45 10.52
C ASN A 73 -51.18 -17.72 10.95
N ASP A 74 -50.79 -17.84 12.22
CA ASP A 74 -49.63 -17.16 12.85
C ASP A 74 -48.37 -17.07 11.98
N ASN A 75 -48.16 -18.05 11.09
CA ASN A 75 -47.01 -18.13 10.20
C ASN A 75 -47.00 -17.06 9.08
N THR A 76 -48.13 -16.62 8.56
CA THR A 76 -48.19 -15.64 7.43
C THR A 76 -48.12 -14.21 7.97
N SER A 77 -48.73 -13.91 9.08
CA SER A 77 -48.63 -12.64 9.81
C SER A 77 -47.16 -12.40 10.25
N VAL A 78 -46.52 -13.43 10.81
CA VAL A 78 -45.11 -13.40 11.22
C VAL A 78 -44.19 -13.21 10.00
N ALA A 79 -44.52 -13.81 8.84
CA ALA A 79 -43.72 -13.64 7.63
C ALA A 79 -43.79 -12.23 7.05
N VAL A 80 -44.98 -11.61 7.04
CA VAL A 80 -45.17 -10.21 6.60
C VAL A 80 -44.47 -9.24 7.54
N THR A 81 -44.58 -9.40 8.85
CA THR A 81 -43.89 -8.56 9.84
C THR A 81 -42.38 -8.70 9.74
N ARG A 82 -41.89 -9.93 9.57
CA ARG A 82 -40.44 -10.17 9.36
C ARG A 82 -39.93 -9.59 8.04
N LYS A 83 -40.70 -9.62 6.96
CA LYS A 83 -40.34 -8.99 5.70
C LYS A 83 -40.23 -7.49 5.86
N ALA A 84 -41.15 -6.83 6.51
CA ALA A 84 -41.09 -5.39 6.78
C ALA A 84 -39.92 -5.02 7.66
N GLU A 85 -39.55 -5.83 8.64
CA GLU A 85 -38.38 -5.64 9.47
C GLU A 85 -37.09 -5.80 8.67
N ALA A 86 -36.96 -6.82 7.82
CA ALA A 86 -35.79 -6.99 6.95
C ALA A 86 -35.61 -5.83 5.98
N GLU A 87 -36.71 -5.34 5.38
CA GLU A 87 -36.70 -4.17 4.50
C GLU A 87 -36.30 -2.88 5.26
N ARG A 88 -36.76 -2.72 6.49
CA ARG A 88 -36.36 -1.61 7.37
C ARG A 88 -34.87 -1.64 7.68
N LEU A 89 -34.33 -2.80 8.09
CA LEU A 89 -32.90 -2.98 8.35
C LEU A 89 -32.05 -2.77 7.10
N PHE A 90 -32.51 -3.27 5.96
CA PHE A 90 -31.85 -3.08 4.67
C PHE A 90 -31.79 -1.59 4.29
N GLU A 91 -32.89 -0.84 4.46
CA GLU A 91 -32.90 0.60 4.19
C GLU A 91 -32.08 1.37 5.24
N GLN A 92 -32.08 0.95 6.49
CA GLN A 92 -31.18 1.49 7.51
C GLN A 92 -29.71 1.31 7.09
N GLY A 93 -29.32 0.11 6.61
CA GLY A 93 -27.99 -0.12 6.08
C GLY A 93 -27.66 0.79 4.89
N ASN A 94 -28.63 1.03 3.98
CA ASN A 94 -28.46 1.98 2.89
C ASN A 94 -28.25 3.43 3.36
N GLN A 95 -28.95 3.86 4.42
CA GLN A 95 -28.76 5.20 4.99
C GLN A 95 -27.41 5.33 5.67
N GLN A 96 -27.00 4.31 6.44
CA GLN A 96 -25.68 4.26 7.08
C GLN A 96 -24.55 4.28 6.04
N TYR A 97 -24.71 3.55 4.93
CA TYR A 97 -23.78 3.61 3.79
C TYR A 97 -23.64 5.02 3.23
N LYS A 98 -24.77 5.75 3.02
CA LYS A 98 -24.76 7.12 2.49
C LYS A 98 -24.02 8.12 3.39
N VAL A 99 -23.98 7.87 4.69
CA VAL A 99 -23.24 8.69 5.67
C VAL A 99 -21.89 8.10 6.07
N SER A 100 -21.38 7.16 5.27
CA SER A 100 -20.07 6.51 5.43
C SER A 100 -19.89 5.69 6.72
N GLN A 101 -20.97 5.27 7.34
CA GLN A 101 -21.00 4.36 8.49
C GLN A 101 -20.98 2.90 7.98
N PHE A 102 -19.87 2.51 7.35
CA PHE A 102 -19.80 1.23 6.62
C PHE A 102 -19.85 -0.01 7.51
N LYS A 103 -19.35 0.05 8.75
CA LYS A 103 -19.40 -1.07 9.70
C LYS A 103 -20.84 -1.31 10.17
N GLU A 104 -21.52 -0.26 10.54
CA GLU A 104 -22.92 -0.27 10.95
C GLU A 104 -23.81 -0.71 9.77
N ALA A 105 -23.49 -0.24 8.56
CA ALA A 105 -24.21 -0.67 7.34
C ALA A 105 -24.04 -2.17 7.07
N LEU A 106 -22.84 -2.73 7.26
CA LEU A 106 -22.61 -4.17 7.15
C LEU A 106 -23.43 -4.94 8.16
N GLN A 107 -23.48 -4.51 9.43
CA GLN A 107 -24.26 -5.15 10.47
C GLN A 107 -25.76 -5.11 10.15
N SER A 108 -26.31 -3.96 9.80
CA SER A 108 -27.73 -3.83 9.43
C SER A 108 -28.10 -4.71 8.23
N CYS A 109 -27.21 -4.82 7.23
CA CYS A 109 -27.39 -5.71 6.08
C CYS A 109 -27.30 -7.19 6.48
N GLU A 110 -26.46 -7.58 7.45
CA GLU A 110 -26.33 -8.95 7.96
C GLU A 110 -27.61 -9.37 8.69
N GLU A 111 -28.14 -8.51 9.55
CA GLU A 111 -29.42 -8.74 10.24
C GLU A 111 -30.56 -8.87 9.23
N ALA A 112 -30.64 -7.98 8.23
CA ALA A 112 -31.62 -8.05 7.14
C ALA A 112 -31.51 -9.38 6.36
N LEU A 113 -30.29 -9.77 5.98
CA LEU A 113 -30.02 -11.01 5.25
C LEU A 113 -30.50 -12.24 6.03
N SER A 114 -30.24 -12.27 7.35
CA SER A 114 -30.65 -13.39 8.19
C SER A 114 -32.19 -13.58 8.19
N ILE A 115 -32.94 -12.48 8.13
CA ILE A 115 -34.38 -12.49 8.06
C ILE A 115 -34.85 -12.88 6.65
N PHE A 116 -34.26 -12.30 5.57
CA PHE A 116 -34.61 -12.65 4.19
C PHE A 116 -34.42 -14.13 3.89
N ILE A 117 -33.37 -14.76 4.42
CA ILE A 117 -33.11 -16.21 4.31
C ILE A 117 -34.26 -16.98 5.00
N LYS A 118 -34.63 -16.60 6.25
CA LYS A 118 -35.69 -17.29 7.01
C LYS A 118 -37.06 -17.23 6.33
N ILE A 119 -37.38 -16.10 5.69
CA ILE A 119 -38.64 -15.91 4.96
C ILE A 119 -38.54 -16.31 3.48
N LYS A 120 -37.44 -16.83 3.03
CA LYS A 120 -37.14 -17.23 1.65
C LYS A 120 -37.35 -16.12 0.62
N ASN A 121 -37.05 -14.87 0.99
CA ASN A 121 -37.07 -13.72 0.07
C ASN A 121 -35.78 -13.67 -0.73
N ARG A 122 -35.70 -14.45 -1.79
CA ARG A 122 -34.50 -14.59 -2.64
C ARG A 122 -34.01 -13.27 -3.27
N PRO A 123 -34.87 -12.35 -3.80
CA PRO A 123 -34.40 -11.03 -4.23
C PRO A 123 -33.80 -10.18 -3.11
N GLY A 124 -34.36 -10.24 -1.90
CA GLY A 124 -33.79 -9.56 -0.72
C GLY A 124 -32.41 -10.07 -0.36
N GLU A 125 -32.18 -11.39 -0.40
CA GLU A 125 -30.88 -12.01 -0.20
C GLU A 125 -29.85 -11.48 -1.23
N ALA A 126 -30.22 -11.47 -2.55
CA ALA A 126 -29.36 -10.94 -3.60
C ALA A 126 -28.98 -9.47 -3.37
N ASN A 127 -29.94 -8.64 -2.95
CA ASN A 127 -29.70 -7.22 -2.68
C ASN A 127 -28.77 -7.01 -1.47
N CYS A 128 -28.91 -7.82 -0.39
CA CYS A 128 -28.01 -7.77 0.75
C CYS A 128 -26.57 -8.15 0.35
N LEU A 129 -26.38 -9.22 -0.43
CA LEU A 129 -25.07 -9.60 -0.95
C LEU A 129 -24.44 -8.47 -1.79
N ASN A 130 -25.25 -7.82 -2.64
CA ASN A 130 -24.79 -6.69 -3.43
C ASN A 130 -24.40 -5.49 -2.54
N ASN A 131 -25.12 -5.22 -1.46
CA ASN A 131 -24.79 -4.16 -0.51
C ASN A 131 -23.53 -4.49 0.31
N PHE A 132 -23.30 -5.76 0.67
CA PHE A 132 -22.00 -6.14 1.22
C PHE A 132 -20.88 -5.79 0.26
N GLY A 133 -21.03 -6.12 -1.02
CA GLY A 133 -20.05 -5.75 -2.05
C GLY A 133 -19.80 -4.24 -2.11
N LEU A 134 -20.84 -3.40 -2.07
CA LEU A 134 -20.73 -1.95 -2.06
C LEU A 134 -20.00 -1.42 -0.80
N ASN A 135 -20.34 -1.95 0.38
CA ASN A 135 -19.69 -1.57 1.63
C ASN A 135 -18.20 -1.97 1.61
N TYR A 136 -17.87 -3.18 1.17
CA TYR A 136 -16.47 -3.60 1.05
C TYR A 136 -15.72 -2.82 -0.04
N TYR A 137 -16.38 -2.43 -1.12
CA TYR A 137 -15.81 -1.51 -2.11
C TYR A 137 -15.44 -0.16 -1.49
N SER A 138 -16.37 0.44 -0.74
CA SER A 138 -16.14 1.70 -0.05
C SER A 138 -15.11 1.61 1.09
N LEU A 139 -14.93 0.42 1.66
CA LEU A 139 -13.84 0.11 2.59
C LEU A 139 -12.51 -0.23 1.90
N GLY A 140 -12.41 -0.17 0.54
CA GLY A 140 -11.24 -0.54 -0.25
C GLY A 140 -10.92 -2.02 -0.27
N GLN A 141 -11.77 -2.86 0.31
CA GLN A 141 -11.58 -4.29 0.33
C GLN A 141 -12.07 -4.91 -0.98
N TYR A 142 -11.43 -4.52 -2.09
CA TYR A 142 -11.89 -4.83 -3.46
C TYR A 142 -12.09 -6.33 -3.72
N GLN A 143 -11.29 -7.20 -3.12
CA GLN A 143 -11.46 -8.65 -3.27
C GLN A 143 -12.75 -9.15 -2.63
N LYS A 144 -13.06 -8.68 -1.42
CA LYS A 144 -14.35 -8.99 -0.78
C LYS A 144 -15.50 -8.38 -1.56
N ALA A 145 -15.32 -7.17 -2.11
CA ALA A 145 -16.32 -6.54 -2.95
C ALA A 145 -16.60 -7.40 -4.21
N ILE A 146 -15.56 -7.87 -4.91
CA ILE A 146 -15.69 -8.78 -6.04
C ILE A 146 -16.42 -10.03 -5.61
N TYR A 147 -15.98 -10.70 -4.55
CA TYR A 147 -16.59 -11.92 -4.04
C TYR A 147 -18.09 -11.75 -3.81
N PHE A 148 -18.50 -10.72 -3.07
CA PHE A 148 -19.92 -10.52 -2.76
C PHE A 148 -20.75 -10.10 -3.97
N HIS A 149 -20.17 -9.31 -4.91
CA HIS A 149 -20.85 -8.98 -6.16
C HIS A 149 -20.98 -10.19 -7.09
N GLU A 150 -19.97 -11.09 -7.14
CA GLU A 150 -20.07 -12.35 -7.88
C GLU A 150 -21.09 -13.28 -7.27
N GLN A 151 -21.16 -13.41 -5.94
CA GLN A 151 -22.19 -14.17 -5.25
C GLN A 151 -23.59 -13.61 -5.53
N SER A 152 -23.76 -12.29 -5.47
CA SER A 152 -25.01 -11.63 -5.82
C SER A 152 -25.38 -11.84 -7.30
N LEU A 153 -24.41 -11.82 -8.19
CA LEU A 153 -24.60 -12.06 -9.62
C LEU A 153 -25.06 -13.49 -9.91
N GLU A 154 -24.36 -14.49 -9.36
CA GLU A 154 -24.69 -15.90 -9.52
C GLU A 154 -26.10 -16.17 -8.99
N PHE A 155 -26.37 -15.69 -7.79
CA PHE A 155 -27.66 -15.84 -7.13
C PHE A 155 -28.81 -15.15 -7.90
N SER A 156 -28.57 -13.91 -8.39
CA SER A 156 -29.56 -13.20 -9.21
C SER A 156 -29.88 -13.93 -10.52
N ARG A 157 -28.88 -14.60 -11.13
CA ARG A 157 -29.06 -15.42 -12.32
C ARG A 157 -29.89 -16.67 -12.03
N GLU A 158 -29.58 -17.36 -10.92
CA GLU A 158 -30.33 -18.54 -10.50
C GLU A 158 -31.84 -18.27 -10.37
N ILE A 159 -32.18 -17.14 -9.77
CA ILE A 159 -33.59 -16.78 -9.49
C ILE A 159 -34.23 -15.96 -10.60
N GLY A 160 -33.53 -15.69 -11.71
CA GLY A 160 -34.01 -14.85 -12.82
C GLY A 160 -34.21 -13.38 -12.46
N TYR A 161 -33.52 -12.87 -11.40
CA TYR A 161 -33.66 -11.48 -10.96
C TYR A 161 -32.78 -10.55 -11.82
N ARG A 162 -33.28 -10.18 -12.99
CA ARG A 162 -32.57 -9.40 -14.02
C ARG A 162 -32.05 -8.04 -13.50
N GLN A 163 -32.82 -7.35 -12.63
CA GLN A 163 -32.37 -6.09 -12.05
C GLN A 163 -31.16 -6.29 -11.12
N GLY A 164 -31.16 -7.34 -10.28
CA GLY A 164 -30.04 -7.71 -9.41
C GLY A 164 -28.80 -8.09 -10.24
N GLU A 165 -28.98 -8.91 -11.27
CA GLU A 165 -27.93 -9.27 -12.22
C GLU A 165 -27.26 -8.02 -12.84
N ALA A 166 -28.07 -7.07 -13.33
CA ALA A 166 -27.56 -5.83 -13.93
C ALA A 166 -26.81 -4.94 -12.92
N ASN A 167 -27.27 -4.89 -11.66
CA ASN A 167 -26.61 -4.11 -10.60
C ASN A 167 -25.27 -4.74 -10.22
N SER A 168 -25.22 -6.04 -9.99
CA SER A 168 -23.98 -6.76 -9.64
C SER A 168 -22.93 -6.65 -10.74
N LEU A 169 -23.32 -6.77 -12.01
CA LEU A 169 -22.43 -6.54 -13.16
C LEU A 169 -21.91 -5.10 -13.21
N GLY A 170 -22.78 -4.12 -12.97
CA GLY A 170 -22.39 -2.71 -12.92
C GLY A 170 -21.37 -2.43 -11.81
N ASN A 171 -21.58 -3.00 -10.63
CA ASN A 171 -20.69 -2.84 -9.49
C ASN A 171 -19.37 -3.60 -9.67
N LEU A 172 -19.37 -4.80 -10.25
CA LEU A 172 -18.13 -5.47 -10.67
C LEU A 172 -17.33 -4.59 -11.63
N GLY A 173 -18.00 -3.97 -12.62
CA GLY A 173 -17.37 -3.01 -13.50
C GLY A 173 -16.73 -1.84 -12.76
N LEU A 174 -17.39 -1.31 -11.73
CA LEU A 174 -16.86 -0.23 -10.89
C LEU A 174 -15.63 -0.68 -10.08
N VAL A 175 -15.67 -1.88 -9.48
CA VAL A 175 -14.52 -2.42 -8.74
C VAL A 175 -13.32 -2.62 -9.67
N TYR A 176 -13.52 -3.21 -10.86
CA TYR A 176 -12.44 -3.40 -11.83
C TYR A 176 -11.91 -2.08 -12.41
N TYR A 177 -12.77 -1.06 -12.53
CA TYR A 177 -12.34 0.30 -12.88
C TYR A 177 -11.37 0.86 -11.83
N SER A 178 -11.73 0.77 -10.55
CA SER A 178 -10.88 1.25 -9.43
C SER A 178 -9.57 0.46 -9.30
N LEU A 179 -9.56 -0.82 -9.69
CA LEU A 179 -8.35 -1.63 -9.79
C LEU A 179 -7.48 -1.30 -11.03
N GLY A 180 -7.90 -0.35 -11.90
CA GLY A 180 -7.22 -0.02 -13.15
C GLY A 180 -7.34 -1.11 -14.24
N GLN A 181 -8.18 -2.12 -14.03
CA GLN A 181 -8.42 -3.21 -14.98
C GLN A 181 -9.53 -2.82 -15.98
N TYR A 182 -9.28 -1.73 -16.74
CA TYR A 182 -10.28 -1.06 -17.56
C TYR A 182 -10.94 -1.95 -18.62
N GLN A 183 -10.23 -2.94 -19.19
CA GLN A 183 -10.81 -3.85 -20.17
C GLN A 183 -11.87 -4.75 -19.54
N LYS A 184 -11.65 -5.25 -18.31
CA LYS A 184 -12.66 -6.02 -17.56
C LYS A 184 -13.84 -5.12 -17.15
N ALA A 185 -13.55 -3.90 -16.69
CA ALA A 185 -14.59 -2.93 -16.36
C ALA A 185 -15.52 -2.67 -17.53
N ILE A 186 -14.98 -2.45 -18.73
CA ILE A 186 -15.75 -2.30 -19.98
C ILE A 186 -16.62 -3.53 -20.26
N ALA A 187 -16.08 -4.73 -20.08
CA ALA A 187 -16.83 -5.97 -20.34
C ALA A 187 -18.04 -6.10 -19.41
N PHE A 188 -17.86 -5.83 -18.11
CA PHE A 188 -18.93 -5.86 -17.12
C PHE A 188 -19.97 -4.74 -17.32
N HIS A 189 -19.52 -3.51 -17.56
CA HIS A 189 -20.43 -2.38 -17.81
C HIS A 189 -21.26 -2.59 -19.10
N LYS A 190 -20.69 -3.20 -20.15
CA LYS A 190 -21.45 -3.55 -21.36
C LYS A 190 -22.52 -4.59 -21.08
N GLN A 191 -22.21 -5.64 -20.31
CA GLN A 191 -23.21 -6.64 -19.93
C GLN A 191 -24.35 -6.01 -19.11
N SER A 192 -24.00 -5.20 -18.11
CA SER A 192 -24.97 -4.43 -17.31
C SER A 192 -25.87 -3.55 -18.19
N LEU A 193 -25.27 -2.84 -19.17
CA LEU A 193 -25.99 -1.97 -20.10
C LEU A 193 -27.03 -2.74 -20.93
N VAL A 194 -26.64 -3.91 -21.45
CA VAL A 194 -27.58 -4.75 -22.25
C VAL A 194 -28.79 -5.11 -21.41
N ILE A 195 -28.59 -5.61 -20.19
CA ILE A 195 -29.70 -6.02 -19.32
C ILE A 195 -30.59 -4.85 -18.93
N LYS A 196 -29.98 -3.69 -18.58
CA LYS A 196 -30.73 -2.48 -18.23
C LYS A 196 -31.62 -1.98 -19.36
N ARG A 197 -31.15 -2.12 -20.63
CA ARG A 197 -31.96 -1.87 -21.83
C ARG A 197 -33.10 -2.86 -21.95
N GLU A 198 -32.83 -4.16 -21.78
CA GLU A 198 -33.83 -5.24 -21.86
C GLU A 198 -34.99 -5.02 -20.87
N ILE A 199 -34.68 -4.61 -19.63
CA ILE A 199 -35.68 -4.42 -18.57
C ILE A 199 -36.27 -2.99 -18.55
N GLY A 200 -35.91 -2.14 -19.52
CA GLY A 200 -36.39 -0.75 -19.59
C GLY A 200 -35.91 0.19 -18.50
N ASN A 201 -34.87 -0.18 -17.76
CA ASN A 201 -34.29 0.67 -16.69
C ASN A 201 -33.45 1.80 -17.29
N ARG A 202 -34.14 2.86 -17.79
CA ARG A 202 -33.49 4.00 -18.47
C ARG A 202 -32.48 4.75 -17.59
N ARG A 203 -32.75 4.90 -16.29
CA ARG A 203 -31.80 5.53 -15.36
C ARG A 203 -30.57 4.66 -15.13
N GLY A 204 -30.76 3.35 -15.00
CA GLY A 204 -29.67 2.38 -14.92
C GLY A 204 -28.84 2.34 -16.20
N GLU A 205 -29.50 2.44 -17.38
CA GLU A 205 -28.83 2.58 -18.67
C GLU A 205 -27.92 3.81 -18.70
N ALA A 206 -28.42 4.99 -18.29
CA ALA A 206 -27.65 6.22 -18.17
C ALA A 206 -26.39 6.04 -17.30
N ASN A 207 -26.51 5.40 -16.13
CA ASN A 207 -25.37 5.12 -15.25
C ASN A 207 -24.32 4.22 -15.92
N SER A 208 -24.73 3.16 -16.63
CA SER A 208 -23.80 2.27 -17.34
C SER A 208 -23.08 2.97 -18.50
N LEU A 209 -23.77 3.88 -19.21
CA LEU A 209 -23.16 4.70 -20.27
C LEU A 209 -22.13 5.68 -19.70
N SER A 210 -22.42 6.30 -18.55
CA SER A 210 -21.47 7.15 -17.82
C SER A 210 -20.21 6.37 -17.46
N SER A 211 -20.37 5.19 -16.88
CA SER A 211 -19.24 4.33 -16.47
C SER A 211 -18.39 3.89 -17.67
N LEU A 212 -19.02 3.53 -18.79
CA LEU A 212 -18.31 3.21 -20.02
C LEU A 212 -17.55 4.40 -20.58
N GLY A 213 -18.17 5.58 -20.65
CA GLY A 213 -17.54 6.81 -21.10
C GLY A 213 -16.30 7.15 -20.28
N ASN A 214 -16.42 7.13 -18.95
CA ASN A 214 -15.32 7.38 -18.03
C ASN A 214 -14.21 6.34 -18.18
N THR A 215 -14.55 5.05 -18.35
CA THR A 215 -13.55 3.99 -18.53
C THR A 215 -12.78 4.15 -19.83
N TYR A 216 -13.45 4.52 -20.94
CA TYR A 216 -12.78 4.82 -22.21
C TYR A 216 -11.94 6.09 -22.15
N HIS A 217 -12.37 7.09 -21.39
CA HIS A 217 -11.57 8.30 -21.11
C HIS A 217 -10.25 7.93 -20.42
N CYS A 218 -10.29 7.13 -19.36
CA CYS A 218 -9.08 6.68 -18.64
C CYS A 218 -8.14 5.83 -19.52
N LEU A 219 -8.67 5.15 -20.56
CA LEU A 219 -7.88 4.45 -21.56
C LEU A 219 -7.29 5.37 -22.65
N GLY A 220 -7.53 6.69 -22.62
CA GLY A 220 -7.13 7.60 -23.67
C GLY A 220 -7.96 7.47 -24.97
N GLN A 221 -8.99 6.61 -24.98
CA GLN A 221 -9.86 6.40 -26.14
C GLN A 221 -10.98 7.44 -26.19
N TYR A 222 -10.58 8.68 -26.38
CA TYR A 222 -11.46 9.86 -26.23
C TYR A 222 -12.66 9.86 -27.19
N ASP A 223 -12.51 9.39 -28.43
CA ASP A 223 -13.64 9.30 -29.37
C ASP A 223 -14.75 8.37 -28.86
N ARG A 224 -14.35 7.24 -28.25
CA ARG A 224 -15.32 6.31 -27.64
C ARG A 224 -15.93 6.90 -26.38
N ALA A 225 -15.15 7.59 -25.57
CA ALA A 225 -15.67 8.30 -24.40
C ALA A 225 -16.75 9.31 -24.80
N ILE A 226 -16.47 10.16 -25.81
CA ILE A 226 -17.40 11.13 -26.38
C ILE A 226 -18.70 10.43 -26.86
N TYR A 227 -18.57 9.31 -27.58
CA TYR A 227 -19.73 8.54 -28.06
C TYR A 227 -20.65 8.09 -26.90
N PHE A 228 -20.07 7.52 -25.84
CA PHE A 228 -20.88 7.06 -24.69
C PHE A 228 -21.48 8.23 -23.87
N HIS A 229 -20.74 9.33 -23.71
CA HIS A 229 -21.26 10.52 -23.05
C HIS A 229 -22.37 11.19 -23.85
N GLN A 230 -22.32 11.14 -25.20
CA GLN A 230 -23.41 11.61 -26.06
C GLN A 230 -24.69 10.80 -25.82
N GLN A 231 -24.61 9.47 -25.75
CA GLN A 231 -25.77 8.63 -25.46
C GLN A 231 -26.32 8.90 -24.05
N LEU A 232 -25.44 9.08 -23.05
CA LEU A 232 -25.81 9.46 -21.71
C LEU A 232 -26.61 10.79 -21.70
N LEU A 233 -26.14 11.80 -22.45
CA LEU A 233 -26.79 13.10 -22.53
C LEU A 233 -28.22 12.96 -23.11
N VAL A 234 -28.36 12.26 -24.23
CA VAL A 234 -29.65 12.02 -24.88
C VAL A 234 -30.62 11.34 -23.93
N ILE A 235 -30.24 10.25 -23.29
CA ILE A 235 -31.10 9.52 -22.35
C ILE A 235 -31.46 10.40 -21.15
N SER A 236 -30.50 11.14 -20.61
CA SER A 236 -30.73 11.99 -19.45
C SER A 236 -31.77 13.09 -19.76
N GLN A 237 -31.71 13.63 -20.97
CA GLN A 237 -32.71 14.61 -21.45
C GLN A 237 -34.08 13.97 -21.66
N GLU A 238 -34.14 12.78 -22.31
CA GLU A 238 -35.40 12.04 -22.53
C GLU A 238 -36.14 11.73 -21.23
N ILE A 239 -35.46 11.37 -20.15
CA ILE A 239 -36.07 10.98 -18.86
C ILE A 239 -36.14 12.14 -17.87
N GLY A 240 -35.73 13.35 -18.26
CA GLY A 240 -35.68 14.53 -17.37
C GLY A 240 -34.66 14.41 -16.24
N TYR A 241 -33.62 13.56 -16.38
CA TYR A 241 -32.59 13.36 -15.36
C TYR A 241 -31.54 14.48 -15.43
N ARG A 242 -31.89 15.65 -14.88
CA ARG A 242 -31.08 16.88 -14.92
C ARG A 242 -29.68 16.72 -14.35
N GLN A 243 -29.52 15.95 -13.28
CA GLN A 243 -28.18 15.65 -12.70
C GLN A 243 -27.33 14.82 -13.67
N GLY A 244 -27.91 13.83 -14.37
CA GLY A 244 -27.25 13.04 -15.40
C GLY A 244 -26.87 13.89 -16.62
N GLU A 245 -27.72 14.84 -17.03
CA GLU A 245 -27.42 15.78 -18.07
C GLU A 245 -26.20 16.65 -17.72
N ALA A 246 -26.17 17.23 -16.52
CA ALA A 246 -25.05 18.01 -16.05
C ALA A 246 -23.75 17.18 -15.95
N GLY A 247 -23.84 15.95 -15.44
CA GLY A 247 -22.72 15.01 -15.36
C GLY A 247 -22.14 14.64 -16.73
N SER A 248 -23.02 14.46 -17.73
CA SER A 248 -22.62 14.21 -19.11
C SER A 248 -21.82 15.39 -19.70
N LEU A 249 -22.30 16.61 -19.48
CA LEU A 249 -21.63 17.84 -19.92
C LEU A 249 -20.26 18.00 -19.25
N ASP A 250 -20.11 17.69 -17.96
CA ASP A 250 -18.80 17.68 -17.29
C ASP A 250 -17.87 16.64 -17.90
N SER A 251 -18.38 15.46 -18.22
CA SER A 251 -17.57 14.40 -18.83
C SER A 251 -17.09 14.80 -20.23
N PHE A 252 -17.91 15.51 -21.00
CA PHE A 252 -17.44 16.15 -22.25
C PHE A 252 -16.36 17.18 -21.97
N GLY A 253 -16.55 18.06 -20.99
CA GLY A 253 -15.57 19.06 -20.59
C GLY A 253 -14.24 18.44 -20.25
N ASN A 254 -14.23 17.42 -19.40
CA ASN A 254 -13.02 16.67 -19.02
C ASN A 254 -12.36 16.00 -20.23
N THR A 255 -13.14 15.42 -21.13
CA THR A 255 -12.61 14.74 -22.34
C THR A 255 -11.98 15.74 -23.31
N TYR A 256 -12.63 16.88 -23.55
CA TYR A 256 -12.07 17.94 -24.40
C TYR A 256 -10.86 18.65 -23.76
N HIS A 257 -10.84 18.75 -22.43
CA HIS A 257 -9.65 19.22 -21.71
C HIS A 257 -8.45 18.28 -21.94
N SER A 258 -8.65 16.97 -21.83
CA SER A 258 -7.62 15.96 -22.10
C SER A 258 -7.16 15.94 -23.55
N LEU A 259 -8.01 16.33 -24.48
CA LEU A 259 -7.67 16.54 -25.91
C LEU A 259 -6.97 17.89 -26.19
N GLY A 260 -6.71 18.71 -25.15
CA GLY A 260 -6.11 20.05 -25.31
C GLY A 260 -7.07 21.10 -25.90
N GLN A 261 -8.36 20.77 -26.07
CA GLN A 261 -9.39 21.66 -26.63
C GLN A 261 -10.06 22.47 -25.51
N TYR A 262 -9.25 23.27 -24.79
CA TYR A 262 -9.63 23.93 -23.55
C TYR A 262 -10.86 24.85 -23.67
N GLN A 263 -11.03 25.55 -24.81
CA GLN A 263 -12.19 26.42 -25.01
C GLN A 263 -13.50 25.60 -25.02
N LYS A 264 -13.52 24.46 -25.72
CA LYS A 264 -14.69 23.56 -25.71
C LYS A 264 -14.95 22.99 -24.32
N ALA A 265 -13.89 22.64 -23.58
CA ALA A 265 -14.01 22.17 -22.21
C ALA A 265 -14.72 23.22 -21.33
N ILE A 266 -14.31 24.50 -21.44
CA ILE A 266 -14.94 25.64 -20.75
C ILE A 266 -16.41 25.74 -21.10
N ASP A 267 -16.78 25.65 -22.38
CA ASP A 267 -18.16 25.79 -22.83
C ASP A 267 -19.06 24.69 -22.25
N PHE A 268 -18.57 23.43 -22.20
CA PHE A 268 -19.31 22.31 -21.60
C PHE A 268 -19.43 22.44 -20.07
N HIS A 269 -18.35 22.81 -19.38
CA HIS A 269 -18.39 23.00 -17.92
C HIS A 269 -19.31 24.16 -17.52
N LYS A 270 -19.38 25.25 -18.31
CA LYS A 270 -20.35 26.33 -18.10
C LYS A 270 -21.80 25.86 -18.24
N GLN A 271 -22.08 25.03 -19.25
CA GLN A 271 -23.42 24.47 -19.42
C GLN A 271 -23.80 23.57 -18.24
N SER A 272 -22.86 22.70 -17.78
CA SER A 272 -23.04 21.89 -16.58
C SER A 272 -23.32 22.74 -15.34
N LEU A 273 -22.53 23.79 -15.12
CA LEU A 273 -22.66 24.70 -13.99
C LEU A 273 -24.06 25.35 -13.93
N VAL A 274 -24.60 25.82 -15.09
CA VAL A 274 -25.94 26.39 -15.18
C VAL A 274 -26.98 25.39 -14.68
N ILE A 275 -26.91 24.14 -15.12
CA ILE A 275 -27.87 23.09 -14.70
C ILE A 275 -27.72 22.79 -13.21
N LYS A 276 -26.51 22.65 -12.70
CA LYS A 276 -26.24 22.33 -11.29
C LYS A 276 -26.74 23.42 -10.36
N ARG A 277 -26.56 24.70 -10.73
CA ARG A 277 -27.14 25.85 -10.03
C ARG A 277 -28.67 25.80 -10.05
N ALA A 278 -29.26 25.51 -11.20
CA ALA A 278 -30.72 25.46 -11.37
C ALA A 278 -31.36 24.35 -10.50
N ILE A 279 -30.70 23.23 -10.29
CA ILE A 279 -31.21 22.10 -9.46
C ILE A 279 -30.73 22.15 -7.99
N GLY A 280 -29.98 23.17 -7.59
CA GLY A 280 -29.46 23.34 -6.24
C GLY A 280 -28.40 22.32 -5.81
N TYR A 281 -27.71 21.70 -6.78
CA TYR A 281 -26.68 20.67 -6.49
C TYR A 281 -25.35 21.34 -6.14
N ARG A 282 -25.22 21.85 -4.90
CA ARG A 282 -24.07 22.63 -4.42
C ARG A 282 -22.72 21.90 -4.56
N LYS A 283 -22.64 20.59 -4.19
CA LYS A 283 -21.40 19.81 -4.39
C LYS A 283 -21.02 19.74 -5.87
N GLY A 284 -21.99 19.50 -6.75
CA GLY A 284 -21.77 19.50 -8.18
C GLY A 284 -21.32 20.86 -8.71
N GLU A 285 -21.90 21.93 -8.20
CA GLU A 285 -21.51 23.31 -8.54
C GLU A 285 -20.02 23.56 -8.23
N ALA A 286 -19.56 23.22 -7.03
CA ALA A 286 -18.14 23.33 -6.65
C ALA A 286 -17.22 22.55 -7.59
N ILE A 287 -17.60 21.32 -7.97
CA ILE A 287 -16.83 20.51 -8.94
C ILE A 287 -16.75 21.21 -10.31
N ALA A 288 -17.87 21.74 -10.84
CA ALA A 288 -17.86 22.40 -12.14
C ALA A 288 -17.01 23.68 -12.14
N LEU A 289 -17.02 24.43 -11.04
CA LEU A 289 -16.18 25.61 -10.85
C LEU A 289 -14.69 25.24 -10.78
N GLY A 290 -14.34 24.18 -10.05
CA GLY A 290 -12.97 23.66 -10.01
C GLY A 290 -12.48 23.21 -11.39
N ASN A 291 -13.33 22.53 -12.17
CA ASN A 291 -13.04 22.15 -13.55
C ASN A 291 -12.87 23.36 -14.49
N LEU A 292 -13.68 24.40 -14.33
CA LEU A 292 -13.51 25.67 -15.03
C LEU A 292 -12.17 26.33 -14.68
N GLY A 293 -11.82 26.37 -13.39
CA GLY A 293 -10.52 26.86 -12.92
C GLY A 293 -9.37 26.15 -13.62
N ASN A 294 -9.39 24.82 -13.67
CA ASN A 294 -8.37 24.02 -14.36
C ASN A 294 -8.33 24.26 -15.87
N ALA A 295 -9.49 24.41 -16.52
CA ALA A 295 -9.55 24.66 -17.96
C ALA A 295 -9.03 26.07 -18.31
N TYR A 296 -9.37 27.10 -17.52
CA TYR A 296 -8.82 28.45 -17.69
C TYR A 296 -7.32 28.53 -17.37
N GLN A 297 -6.84 27.80 -16.35
CA GLN A 297 -5.42 27.66 -16.06
C GLN A 297 -4.67 27.07 -17.27
N SER A 298 -5.19 26.01 -17.87
CA SER A 298 -4.61 25.35 -19.04
C SER A 298 -4.61 26.27 -20.27
N LEU A 299 -5.56 27.19 -20.35
CA LEU A 299 -5.62 28.22 -21.40
C LEU A 299 -4.69 29.43 -21.12
N GLY A 300 -4.05 29.47 -19.93
CA GLY A 300 -3.20 30.57 -19.50
C GLY A 300 -3.93 31.80 -18.93
N GLN A 301 -5.24 31.71 -18.72
CA GLN A 301 -6.07 32.78 -18.16
C GLN A 301 -6.12 32.66 -16.62
N PHE A 302 -4.99 32.91 -15.98
CA PHE A 302 -4.79 32.63 -14.56
C PHE A 302 -5.68 33.43 -13.62
N HIS A 303 -6.03 34.70 -13.94
CA HIS A 303 -6.89 35.50 -13.11
C HIS A 303 -8.30 34.89 -13.00
N THR A 304 -8.87 34.54 -14.14
CA THR A 304 -10.19 33.91 -14.21
C THR A 304 -10.16 32.50 -13.56
N ALA A 305 -9.04 31.80 -13.69
CA ALA A 305 -8.84 30.51 -13.03
C ALA A 305 -8.84 30.63 -11.50
N LEU A 306 -8.23 31.70 -10.95
CA LEU A 306 -8.26 32.00 -9.51
C LEU A 306 -9.71 32.23 -9.05
N GLU A 307 -10.48 33.11 -9.72
CA GLU A 307 -11.87 33.42 -9.36
C GLU A 307 -12.73 32.14 -9.24
N PHE A 308 -12.68 31.27 -10.25
CA PHE A 308 -13.43 30.02 -10.22
C PHE A 308 -12.97 29.04 -9.14
N SER A 309 -11.67 28.97 -8.88
CA SER A 309 -11.12 28.11 -7.84
C SER A 309 -11.46 28.61 -6.43
N GLU A 310 -11.46 29.91 -6.21
CA GLU A 310 -11.90 30.54 -4.96
C GLU A 310 -13.39 30.31 -4.71
N GLU A 311 -14.25 30.48 -5.73
CA GLU A 311 -15.69 30.20 -5.63
C GLU A 311 -15.92 28.71 -5.28
N SER A 312 -15.18 27.79 -5.90
CA SER A 312 -15.22 26.36 -5.58
C SER A 312 -14.84 26.09 -4.13
N LEU A 313 -13.77 26.73 -3.62
CA LEU A 313 -13.31 26.62 -2.24
C LEU A 313 -14.37 27.12 -1.24
N VAL A 314 -14.97 28.28 -1.51
CA VAL A 314 -16.03 28.84 -0.65
C VAL A 314 -17.20 27.87 -0.54
N ILE A 315 -17.69 27.34 -1.66
CA ILE A 315 -18.81 26.40 -1.66
C ILE A 315 -18.45 25.10 -0.91
N SER A 316 -17.26 24.54 -1.15
CA SER A 316 -16.82 23.32 -0.47
C SER A 316 -16.79 23.50 1.04
N ARG A 317 -16.31 24.64 1.53
CA ARG A 317 -16.33 25.00 2.96
C ARG A 317 -17.75 25.17 3.50
N GLU A 318 -18.62 25.87 2.76
CA GLU A 318 -20.04 26.07 3.15
C GLU A 318 -20.78 24.75 3.37
N ILE A 319 -20.55 23.76 2.51
CA ILE A 319 -21.23 22.45 2.60
C ILE A 319 -20.47 21.42 3.44
N GLY A 320 -19.29 21.77 3.98
CA GLY A 320 -18.44 20.86 4.78
C GLY A 320 -17.78 19.74 3.95
N ASP A 321 -17.63 19.92 2.62
CA ASP A 321 -16.99 18.94 1.74
C ASP A 321 -15.46 19.07 1.84
N ARG A 322 -14.87 18.36 2.80
CA ARG A 322 -13.42 18.39 3.07
C ARG A 322 -12.57 17.91 1.87
N GLU A 323 -13.08 16.96 1.09
CA GLU A 323 -12.40 16.51 -0.12
C GLU A 323 -12.44 17.59 -1.21
N GLY A 324 -13.60 18.23 -1.41
CA GLY A 324 -13.74 19.37 -2.32
C GLY A 324 -12.86 20.56 -1.90
N GLU A 325 -12.77 20.87 -0.60
CA GLU A 325 -11.89 21.90 -0.05
C GLU A 325 -10.42 21.63 -0.37
N LEU A 326 -9.95 20.39 -0.12
CA LEU A 326 -8.60 19.96 -0.42
C LEU A 326 -8.26 20.13 -1.92
N ILE A 327 -9.15 19.70 -2.82
CA ILE A 327 -8.97 19.82 -4.28
C ILE A 327 -8.91 21.29 -4.69
N ALA A 328 -9.80 22.12 -4.19
CA ALA A 328 -9.85 23.55 -4.51
C ALA A 328 -8.58 24.27 -4.02
N LEU A 329 -8.09 23.97 -2.82
CA LEU A 329 -6.83 24.52 -2.29
C LEU A 329 -5.62 24.09 -3.12
N ASN A 330 -5.58 22.85 -3.58
CA ASN A 330 -4.50 22.37 -4.47
C ASN A 330 -4.52 23.12 -5.81
N ASN A 331 -5.69 23.27 -6.42
CA ASN A 331 -5.84 24.01 -7.68
C ASN A 331 -5.41 25.48 -7.49
N LEU A 332 -5.90 26.12 -6.44
CA LEU A 332 -5.53 27.49 -6.07
C LEU A 332 -4.00 27.62 -5.91
N GLY A 333 -3.38 26.74 -5.13
CA GLY A 333 -1.94 26.73 -4.94
C GLY A 333 -1.17 26.57 -6.25
N GLY A 334 -1.62 25.70 -7.14
CA GLY A 334 -1.04 25.51 -8.46
C GLY A 334 -1.13 26.74 -9.36
N ILE A 335 -2.25 27.47 -9.32
CA ILE A 335 -2.44 28.72 -10.10
C ILE A 335 -1.60 29.85 -9.50
N LEU A 336 -1.58 30.02 -8.19
CA LEU A 336 -0.76 31.00 -7.46
C LEU A 336 0.73 30.84 -7.76
N LEU A 337 1.22 29.60 -7.86
CA LEU A 337 2.58 29.33 -8.27
C LEU A 337 2.86 29.83 -9.70
N LYS A 338 1.92 29.64 -10.64
CA LYS A 338 2.07 30.12 -12.04
C LYS A 338 2.05 31.63 -12.16
N THR A 339 1.36 32.32 -11.25
CA THR A 339 1.31 33.78 -11.17
C THR A 339 2.41 34.38 -10.29
N ASN A 340 3.39 33.54 -9.85
CA ASN A 340 4.54 33.93 -9.02
C ASN A 340 4.15 34.47 -7.62
N GLN A 341 2.97 34.11 -7.14
CA GLN A 341 2.49 34.39 -5.77
C GLN A 341 2.90 33.23 -4.86
N VAL A 342 4.22 33.13 -4.60
CA VAL A 342 4.85 31.92 -4.05
C VAL A 342 4.47 31.67 -2.60
N ALA A 343 4.30 32.73 -1.78
CA ALA A 343 3.96 32.64 -0.36
C ALA A 343 2.51 32.17 -0.15
N GLU A 344 1.58 32.74 -0.92
CA GLU A 344 0.17 32.37 -0.90
C GLU A 344 -0.02 30.94 -1.42
N SER A 345 0.73 30.56 -2.46
CA SER A 345 0.77 29.19 -2.98
C SER A 345 1.23 28.20 -1.91
N GLU A 346 2.30 28.51 -1.15
CA GLU A 346 2.77 27.68 -0.05
C GLU A 346 1.67 27.48 0.99
N THR A 347 1.00 28.56 1.38
CA THR A 347 -0.06 28.52 2.40
C THR A 347 -1.23 27.62 1.95
N ALA A 348 -1.71 27.79 0.73
CA ALA A 348 -2.80 26.99 0.18
C ALA A 348 -2.45 25.51 0.07
N LEU A 349 -1.23 25.19 -0.40
CA LEU A 349 -0.78 23.81 -0.57
C LEU A 349 -0.53 23.10 0.77
N ARG A 350 0.00 23.80 1.78
CA ARG A 350 0.15 23.24 3.13
C ARG A 350 -1.22 22.92 3.74
N ALA A 351 -2.19 23.81 3.60
CA ALA A 351 -3.56 23.57 4.07
C ALA A 351 -4.21 22.38 3.33
N SER A 352 -4.01 22.25 2.01
CA SER A 352 -4.47 21.09 1.25
C SER A 352 -3.87 19.78 1.79
N ILE A 353 -2.55 19.75 2.04
CA ILE A 353 -1.85 18.57 2.58
C ILE A 353 -2.34 18.24 4.00
N GLU A 354 -2.56 19.23 4.86
CA GLU A 354 -3.08 19.02 6.21
C GLU A 354 -4.46 18.36 6.20
N ILE A 355 -5.36 18.82 5.34
CA ILE A 355 -6.67 18.19 5.13
C ILE A 355 -6.51 16.75 4.63
N CYS A 356 -5.63 16.54 3.65
CA CYS A 356 -5.35 15.20 3.12
C CYS A 356 -4.90 14.24 4.22
N GLU A 357 -3.96 14.68 5.06
CA GLU A 357 -3.43 13.86 6.15
C GLU A 357 -4.47 13.57 7.23
N THR A 358 -5.34 14.55 7.52
CA THR A 358 -6.45 14.37 8.46
C THR A 358 -7.44 13.32 7.94
N LEU A 359 -7.91 13.46 6.69
CA LEU A 359 -8.80 12.50 6.06
C LEU A 359 -8.19 11.10 6.01
N ARG A 360 -6.88 11.02 5.72
CA ARG A 360 -6.16 9.77 5.70
C ARG A 360 -6.05 9.11 7.07
N ALA A 361 -5.82 9.89 8.13
CA ALA A 361 -5.74 9.37 9.51
C ALA A 361 -7.06 8.75 9.98
N GLU A 362 -8.20 9.27 9.50
CA GLU A 362 -9.53 8.75 9.78
C GLU A 362 -9.81 7.41 9.08
N LEU A 363 -9.03 7.04 8.05
CA LEU A 363 -9.22 5.80 7.33
C LEU A 363 -8.56 4.61 8.06
N VAL A 364 -9.33 3.58 8.28
CA VAL A 364 -8.87 2.34 8.91
C VAL A 364 -8.11 1.43 7.93
N ASN A 365 -8.41 1.53 6.63
CA ASN A 365 -7.88 0.62 5.60
C ASN A 365 -6.73 1.25 4.81
N ASN A 366 -5.61 0.50 4.68
CA ASN A 366 -4.41 0.94 3.97
C ASN A 366 -4.61 1.13 2.45
N ASP A 367 -5.52 0.38 1.82
CA ASP A 367 -5.81 0.53 0.38
C ASP A 367 -6.53 1.85 0.08
N HIS A 368 -7.43 2.29 0.97
CA HIS A 368 -8.05 3.62 0.90
C HIS A 368 -7.05 4.74 1.15
N LYS A 369 -6.12 4.54 2.09
CA LYS A 369 -5.03 5.49 2.34
C LYS A 369 -4.17 5.69 1.09
N ALA A 370 -3.88 4.61 0.36
CA ALA A 370 -3.16 4.67 -0.91
C ALA A 370 -3.97 5.37 -2.01
N SER A 371 -5.26 5.08 -2.13
CA SER A 371 -6.14 5.68 -3.14
C SER A 371 -6.31 7.19 -2.97
N ILE A 372 -6.57 7.65 -1.75
CA ILE A 372 -6.63 9.11 -1.46
C ILE A 372 -5.28 9.75 -1.78
N PHE A 373 -4.19 9.10 -1.44
CA PHE A 373 -2.85 9.62 -1.69
C PHE A 373 -2.55 9.77 -3.19
N GLU A 374 -2.91 8.80 -4.02
CA GLU A 374 -2.71 8.88 -5.48
C GLU A 374 -3.43 10.09 -6.11
N THR A 375 -4.62 10.44 -5.59
CA THR A 375 -5.35 11.63 -6.06
C THR A 375 -4.74 12.94 -5.59
N GLN A 376 -3.99 12.94 -4.50
CA GLN A 376 -3.48 14.14 -3.83
C GLN A 376 -1.97 14.39 -4.02
N VAL A 377 -1.28 13.51 -4.69
CA VAL A 377 0.17 13.63 -4.96
C VAL A 377 0.56 14.97 -5.63
N TYR A 378 -0.39 15.59 -6.34
CA TYR A 378 -0.19 16.89 -6.98
C TYR A 378 0.08 18.02 -5.96
N ALA A 379 -0.56 18.00 -4.79
CA ALA A 379 -0.32 19.01 -3.76
C ALA A 379 1.13 18.95 -3.24
N TYR A 380 1.65 17.76 -2.99
CA TYR A 380 3.05 17.57 -2.60
C TYR A 380 4.02 18.02 -3.68
N ARG A 381 3.75 17.70 -4.96
CA ARG A 381 4.58 18.13 -6.10
C ARG A 381 4.60 19.63 -6.26
N ASN A 382 3.43 20.28 -6.19
CA ASN A 382 3.31 21.73 -6.27
C ASN A 382 4.04 22.38 -5.11
N LEU A 383 3.92 21.85 -3.88
CA LEU A 383 4.64 22.37 -2.72
C LEU A 383 6.16 22.20 -2.86
N GLN A 384 6.64 21.09 -3.40
CA GLN A 384 8.06 20.94 -3.72
C GLN A 384 8.55 22.03 -4.69
N GLN A 385 7.76 22.36 -5.75
CA GLN A 385 8.10 23.44 -6.68
C GLN A 385 8.21 24.79 -5.97
N VAL A 386 7.24 25.08 -5.11
CA VAL A 386 7.18 26.31 -4.31
C VAL A 386 8.40 26.40 -3.40
N LEU A 387 8.72 25.36 -2.67
CA LEU A 387 9.85 25.34 -1.74
C LEU A 387 11.20 25.46 -2.47
N VAL A 388 11.36 24.77 -3.60
CA VAL A 388 12.56 24.91 -4.45
C VAL A 388 12.67 26.32 -5.02
N ALA A 389 11.57 26.95 -5.44
CA ALA A 389 11.57 28.34 -5.90
C ALA A 389 12.00 29.33 -4.80
N GLN A 390 11.73 29.00 -3.54
CA GLN A 390 12.18 29.76 -2.36
C GLN A 390 13.57 29.36 -1.85
N SER A 391 14.27 28.46 -2.54
CA SER A 391 15.57 27.89 -2.11
C SER A 391 15.49 27.14 -0.75
N LYS A 392 14.31 26.67 -0.36
CA LYS A 392 14.06 25.80 0.81
C LYS A 392 14.26 24.34 0.44
N PHE A 393 15.47 23.97 0.02
CA PHE A 393 15.76 22.65 -0.57
C PHE A 393 15.61 21.50 0.44
N ASP A 394 15.90 21.73 1.69
CA ASP A 394 15.77 20.75 2.77
C ASP A 394 14.30 20.43 3.07
N GLU A 395 13.46 21.46 3.20
CA GLU A 395 12.02 21.27 3.37
C GLU A 395 11.40 20.56 2.14
N ALA A 396 11.88 20.90 0.93
CA ALA A 396 11.42 20.23 -0.30
C ALA A 396 11.78 18.73 -0.32
N LEU A 397 12.91 18.33 0.27
CA LEU A 397 13.30 16.93 0.44
C LEU A 397 12.37 16.23 1.46
N GLU A 398 12.07 16.86 2.59
CA GLU A 398 11.10 16.32 3.56
C GLU A 398 9.73 16.10 2.91
N ILE A 399 9.25 17.05 2.11
CA ILE A 399 7.99 16.91 1.35
C ILE A 399 8.09 15.82 0.29
N SER A 400 9.26 15.64 -0.37
CA SER A 400 9.49 14.54 -1.31
C SER A 400 9.34 13.19 -0.61
N GLU A 401 10.01 12.98 0.52
CA GLU A 401 9.90 11.76 1.31
C GLU A 401 8.48 11.54 1.89
N MET A 402 7.81 12.61 2.32
CA MET A 402 6.41 12.52 2.74
C MET A 402 5.49 12.03 1.61
N SER A 403 5.81 12.36 0.36
CA SER A 403 5.04 11.98 -0.82
C SER A 403 5.30 10.56 -1.31
N ARG A 404 6.13 9.78 -0.62
CA ARG A 404 6.58 8.46 -1.08
C ARG A 404 6.17 7.35 -0.14
N THR A 405 5.81 6.22 -0.70
CA THR A 405 5.70 4.92 -0.02
C THR A 405 4.99 4.95 1.34
N ARG A 406 4.12 5.95 1.57
CA ARG A 406 3.61 6.24 2.90
C ARG A 406 2.72 5.13 3.45
N ALA A 407 1.81 4.60 2.64
CA ALA A 407 1.00 3.45 3.03
C ALA A 407 1.88 2.20 3.25
N PHE A 408 2.94 2.07 2.46
CA PHE A 408 3.90 1.00 2.60
C PHE A 408 4.74 1.12 3.89
N VAL A 409 5.24 2.31 4.19
CA VAL A 409 6.01 2.59 5.42
C VAL A 409 5.15 2.38 6.67
N GLU A 410 3.90 2.82 6.65
CA GLU A 410 2.96 2.63 7.76
C GLU A 410 2.69 1.14 8.00
N LEU A 411 2.47 0.38 6.94
CA LEU A 411 2.29 -1.07 7.01
C LEU A 411 3.56 -1.79 7.49
N LEU A 412 4.75 -1.37 7.03
CA LEU A 412 6.04 -1.90 7.48
C LEU A 412 6.23 -1.66 8.99
N ARG A 413 5.96 -0.46 9.47
CA ARG A 413 6.06 -0.14 10.90
C ARG A 413 5.15 -1.02 11.74
N GLN A 414 3.90 -1.19 11.31
CA GLN A 414 2.95 -2.07 11.97
C GLN A 414 3.43 -3.53 12.01
N THR A 415 3.96 -4.02 10.90
CA THR A 415 4.37 -5.43 10.77
C THR A 415 5.69 -5.73 11.47
N LEU A 416 6.70 -4.85 11.33
CA LEU A 416 8.08 -5.16 11.73
C LEU A 416 8.48 -4.56 13.08
N LEU A 417 7.89 -3.44 13.49
CA LEU A 417 8.31 -2.73 14.71
C LEU A 417 7.42 -3.03 15.92
N THR A 418 6.19 -3.49 15.73
CA THR A 418 5.23 -3.76 16.83
C THR A 418 5.20 -5.23 17.25
N THR A 419 5.84 -6.14 16.52
CA THR A 419 5.85 -7.57 16.84
C THR A 419 7.15 -7.93 17.55
N PRO A 420 7.13 -8.41 18.82
CA PRO A 420 8.33 -8.97 19.45
C PRO A 420 8.79 -10.23 18.68
N PRO A 421 10.10 -10.55 18.65
CA PRO A 421 10.60 -11.77 18.05
C PRO A 421 9.91 -12.98 18.66
N GLN A 422 9.37 -13.87 17.84
CA GLN A 422 8.77 -15.10 18.34
C GLN A 422 9.87 -16.04 18.86
N SER A 423 9.73 -16.49 20.10
CA SER A 423 10.53 -17.59 20.63
C SER A 423 10.35 -18.84 19.74
N PRO A 424 11.40 -19.65 19.53
CA PRO A 424 11.29 -20.85 18.72
C PRO A 424 10.22 -21.79 19.26
N PRO A 425 9.44 -22.49 18.43
CA PRO A 425 8.40 -23.39 18.89
C PRO A 425 8.99 -24.51 19.75
N TYR A 426 8.39 -24.67 20.91
CA TYR A 426 8.69 -25.75 21.85
C TYR A 426 8.38 -27.10 21.17
N GLN A 427 9.38 -27.95 20.96
CA GLN A 427 9.18 -29.35 20.58
C GLN A 427 8.74 -30.13 21.83
N GLY A 428 7.47 -30.43 21.88
CA GLY A 428 6.91 -31.30 22.95
C GLY A 428 5.57 -31.86 22.53
N GLY A 429 5.58 -33.19 22.32
CA GLY A 429 4.55 -34.19 22.52
C GLY A 429 3.11 -33.94 22.06
N GLU A 430 2.70 -34.77 21.13
CA GLU A 430 1.27 -35.06 20.86
C GLU A 430 0.53 -35.40 22.15
N GLU A 431 -0.52 -34.66 22.49
CA GLU A 431 -1.65 -35.18 23.25
C GLU A 431 -2.94 -34.49 22.80
N GLU A 432 -3.90 -35.29 22.39
CA GLU A 432 -5.27 -34.94 22.07
C GLU A 432 -5.95 -34.25 23.26
N LEU A 433 -6.66 -33.16 23.01
CA LEU A 433 -7.78 -32.76 23.87
C LEU A 433 -8.85 -32.03 23.06
N SER A 434 -9.91 -32.80 22.77
CA SER A 434 -11.24 -32.28 22.53
C SER A 434 -11.78 -31.68 23.84
N GLN A 435 -12.37 -30.51 23.82
CA GLN A 435 -13.66 -30.14 24.42
C GLN A 435 -13.82 -28.66 24.75
N SER A 436 -14.98 -28.16 24.31
CA SER A 436 -15.86 -27.20 24.99
C SER A 436 -15.43 -25.77 25.24
N LEU A 437 -16.14 -24.88 24.57
CA LEU A 437 -16.39 -23.47 24.94
C LEU A 437 -17.03 -23.37 26.31
N PRO A 438 -16.80 -22.34 27.07
CA PRO A 438 -17.80 -21.78 27.94
C PRO A 438 -18.26 -20.37 27.55
N ASP A 439 -19.46 -20.14 27.91
CA ASP A 439 -20.40 -19.05 27.70
C ASP A 439 -20.14 -17.87 28.69
N ARG A 440 -20.45 -16.67 28.21
CA ARG A 440 -20.96 -15.46 28.87
C ARG A 440 -20.34 -14.86 30.14
N GLY A 441 -20.26 -13.55 30.04
CA GLY A 441 -20.55 -12.54 31.08
C GLY A 441 -19.44 -11.53 31.25
N GLU A 442 -19.61 -10.32 31.00
CA GLU A 442 -20.24 -9.23 31.70
C GLU A 442 -19.92 -7.89 31.01
N GLU A 443 -20.97 -7.08 30.89
CA GLU A 443 -20.90 -5.66 30.51
C GLU A 443 -20.32 -4.84 31.66
N GLU A 444 -19.43 -3.89 31.37
CA GLU A 444 -19.28 -2.71 32.20
C GLU A 444 -19.17 -1.43 31.36
N GLU A 445 -19.97 -0.47 31.74
CA GLU A 445 -20.17 0.87 31.20
C GLU A 445 -18.91 1.73 31.24
N LEU A 446 -18.67 2.49 30.18
CA LEU A 446 -17.99 3.77 30.28
C LEU A 446 -18.59 4.79 29.30
N SER A 447 -19.69 5.39 29.76
CA SER A 447 -20.14 6.71 29.31
C SER A 447 -19.40 7.75 30.12
N GLN A 448 -18.73 8.69 29.44
CA GLN A 448 -18.68 10.12 29.77
C GLN A 448 -17.51 10.80 29.05
N PHE A 449 -17.86 11.91 28.44
CA PHE A 449 -17.11 13.08 28.00
C PHE A 449 -17.13 13.37 26.48
N LEU A 450 -18.22 14.03 26.09
CA LEU A 450 -18.25 14.94 24.95
C LEU A 450 -18.36 16.37 25.45
N PRO A 451 -17.60 17.34 24.98
CA PRO A 451 -17.94 18.74 25.13
C PRO A 451 -18.72 19.28 23.93
N LEU A 452 -19.73 20.05 24.26
CA LEU A 452 -20.71 20.71 23.41
C LEU A 452 -20.09 21.77 22.49
N LYS A 453 -20.64 21.88 21.27
CA LYS A 453 -20.41 22.97 20.31
C LYS A 453 -20.98 24.30 20.81
N PRO A 454 -20.29 25.41 20.57
CA PRO A 454 -20.92 26.74 20.64
C PRO A 454 -21.58 27.17 19.30
N PRO A 455 -22.54 28.09 19.31
CA PRO A 455 -23.41 28.37 18.18
C PRO A 455 -22.82 29.37 17.17
N LEU A 456 -23.22 29.18 15.90
CA LEU A 456 -22.93 30.03 14.76
C LEU A 456 -23.51 31.45 14.89
N SER A 457 -22.68 32.47 14.73
CA SER A 457 -23.11 33.82 14.48
C SER A 457 -22.93 34.22 13.00
N LYS A 458 -23.97 34.85 12.43
CA LYS A 458 -24.05 35.36 11.06
C LYS A 458 -23.15 36.58 10.89
N GLY A 459 -22.45 36.70 9.76
CA GLY A 459 -21.79 37.96 9.36
C GLY A 459 -21.10 37.90 8.02
N GLY A 460 -21.58 38.57 7.14
CA GLY A 460 -21.41 39.33 5.89
C GLY A 460 -20.06 39.32 5.16
N LEU A 461 -20.20 39.35 3.86
CA LEU A 461 -19.22 39.54 2.78
C LEU A 461 -18.19 40.66 3.09
N GLY A 462 -16.90 40.31 3.08
CA GLY A 462 -15.79 41.24 3.07
C GLY A 462 -14.54 40.56 2.53
N GLY A 463 -14.08 41.06 1.38
CA GLY A 463 -13.00 40.44 0.60
C GLY A 463 -11.63 40.54 1.25
N LEU A 464 -10.72 39.79 0.68
CA LEU A 464 -9.23 39.81 0.69
C LEU A 464 -8.46 40.26 1.96
N SER A 465 -9.02 41.07 2.89
CA SER A 465 -8.35 41.46 4.12
C SER A 465 -8.39 40.43 5.26
N ARG A 466 -9.05 39.30 5.10
CA ARG A 466 -9.13 38.23 6.11
C ARG A 466 -7.96 37.24 6.07
N PHE A 467 -7.17 37.25 5.01
CA PHE A 467 -5.96 36.43 4.95
C PHE A 467 -4.84 36.92 5.88
N GLU A 468 -4.83 38.20 6.26
CA GLU A 468 -3.82 38.76 7.16
C GLU A 468 -4.11 38.51 8.66
N GLU A 469 -5.36 38.34 9.04
CA GLU A 469 -5.71 38.08 10.46
C GLU A 469 -5.60 36.58 10.86
N GLU A 470 -5.79 35.64 9.92
CA GLU A 470 -5.52 34.22 10.19
C GLU A 470 -4.04 33.85 10.07
N ALA A 471 -3.19 34.71 9.52
CA ALA A 471 -1.73 34.52 9.42
C ALA A 471 -1.00 34.58 10.78
N ASN A 472 -1.70 34.95 11.87
CA ASN A 472 -1.17 34.87 13.24
C ASN A 472 -1.50 33.55 13.97
N LEU A 473 -2.13 32.58 13.31
CA LEU A 473 -2.07 31.19 13.75
C LEU A 473 -0.64 30.70 13.55
N SER A 474 0.06 30.50 14.68
CA SER A 474 1.36 29.84 14.75
C SER A 474 1.50 28.80 13.63
N LYS A 475 2.60 28.91 12.84
CA LYS A 475 2.98 27.94 11.80
C LYS A 475 2.52 26.54 12.22
N PRO A 476 1.62 25.89 11.50
CA PRO A 476 1.26 24.52 11.86
C PRO A 476 2.53 23.68 11.78
N PRO A 477 2.79 22.82 12.75
CA PRO A 477 4.04 22.08 12.84
C PRO A 477 4.05 20.92 11.84
N LEU A 478 4.21 21.19 10.55
CA LEU A 478 4.66 20.19 9.58
C LEU A 478 6.07 19.69 9.93
N SER A 479 6.81 20.46 10.77
CA SER A 479 8.19 20.19 11.16
C SER A 479 8.38 19.52 12.54
N LYS A 480 7.31 19.21 13.27
CA LYS A 480 7.42 18.48 14.55
C LYS A 480 6.70 17.14 14.43
N GLY A 481 7.45 16.08 14.07
CA GLY A 481 7.22 14.67 14.45
C GLY A 481 5.82 14.03 14.43
N GLY A 482 4.76 14.77 14.09
CA GLY A 482 3.38 14.31 14.20
C GLY A 482 2.77 13.70 12.93
N LEU A 483 3.34 13.95 11.75
CA LEU A 483 2.78 13.48 10.46
C LEU A 483 3.59 12.37 9.78
N GLY A 484 4.51 11.70 10.48
CA GLY A 484 5.14 10.45 10.00
C GLY A 484 6.22 10.60 8.92
N GLY A 485 6.67 11.81 8.58
CA GLY A 485 7.80 12.06 7.68
C GLY A 485 9.16 11.98 8.38
N LEU A 486 10.25 11.77 7.61
CA LEU A 486 11.63 11.90 8.12
C LEU A 486 12.03 13.38 8.19
N SER A 487 12.64 13.77 9.30
CA SER A 487 13.29 15.09 9.42
C SER A 487 14.67 15.07 8.76
N ILE A 488 15.15 16.25 8.35
CA ILE A 488 16.51 16.40 7.77
C ILE A 488 17.61 15.79 8.65
N PRO A 489 17.67 16.04 9.97
CA PRO A 489 18.69 15.41 10.83
C PRO A 489 18.64 13.88 10.77
N LYS A 490 17.43 13.28 10.66
CA LYS A 490 17.28 11.84 10.56
C LYS A 490 17.73 11.32 9.19
N ILE A 491 17.42 12.03 8.10
CA ILE A 491 17.91 11.70 6.74
C ILE A 491 19.45 11.72 6.71
N GLN A 492 20.06 12.75 7.28
CA GLN A 492 21.51 12.85 7.40
C GLN A 492 22.11 11.71 8.23
N GLN A 493 21.46 11.33 9.33
CA GLN A 493 21.89 10.23 10.17
C GLN A 493 21.86 8.89 9.41
N ILE A 494 20.80 8.65 8.64
CA ILE A 494 20.68 7.45 7.80
C ILE A 494 21.85 7.32 6.82
N ALA A 495 22.27 8.40 6.18
CA ALA A 495 23.42 8.40 5.26
C ALA A 495 24.75 8.13 6.00
N ARG A 496 24.94 8.69 7.20
CA ARG A 496 26.13 8.44 8.04
C ARG A 496 26.20 7.00 8.49
N ASP A 497 25.11 6.45 9.03
CA ASP A 497 25.05 5.09 9.60
C ASP A 497 25.39 4.03 8.56
N ARG A 498 25.03 4.28 7.28
CA ARG A 498 25.31 3.37 6.16
C ARG A 498 26.62 3.64 5.45
N ASN A 499 27.28 4.74 5.77
CA ASN A 499 28.46 5.20 5.05
C ASN A 499 28.23 5.18 3.52
N SER A 500 27.06 5.65 3.06
CA SER A 500 26.61 5.56 1.67
C SER A 500 26.12 6.91 1.18
N THR A 501 26.34 7.17 -0.10
CA THR A 501 25.74 8.33 -0.78
C THR A 501 24.31 7.98 -1.20
N ILE A 502 23.31 8.72 -0.71
CA ILE A 502 21.91 8.53 -1.10
C ILE A 502 21.56 9.57 -2.18
N VAL A 503 20.95 9.12 -3.27
CA VAL A 503 20.51 9.98 -4.37
C VAL A 503 19.01 9.83 -4.52
N GLU A 504 18.28 10.85 -4.10
CA GLU A 504 16.83 10.89 -4.23
C GLU A 504 16.39 11.69 -5.44
N TYR A 505 15.53 11.08 -6.27
CA TYR A 505 14.92 11.73 -7.43
C TYR A 505 13.46 12.07 -7.16
N SER A 506 13.00 13.24 -7.55
CA SER A 506 11.59 13.60 -7.57
C SER A 506 11.21 14.18 -8.94
N ILE A 507 10.30 13.50 -9.66
CA ILE A 507 9.78 13.93 -10.95
C ILE A 507 8.69 14.98 -10.70
N VAL A 508 9.02 16.23 -11.00
CA VAL A 508 8.13 17.37 -10.87
C VAL A 508 8.18 18.16 -12.19
N TYR A 509 7.41 17.71 -13.16
CA TYR A 509 7.45 18.26 -14.54
C TYR A 509 7.44 19.78 -14.58
N PRO A 510 8.28 20.42 -15.43
CA PRO A 510 9.17 19.79 -16.44
C PRO A 510 10.59 19.46 -15.92
N LYS A 511 10.78 19.26 -14.63
CA LYS A 511 12.08 18.99 -14.03
C LYS A 511 12.09 17.67 -13.28
N ILE A 512 13.28 17.12 -13.08
CA ILE A 512 13.56 16.13 -12.04
C ILE A 512 14.40 16.85 -11.00
N TYR A 513 13.93 16.93 -9.76
CA TYR A 513 14.73 17.36 -8.63
C TYR A 513 15.57 16.20 -8.14
N ILE A 514 16.82 16.47 -7.77
CA ILE A 514 17.79 15.46 -7.36
C ILE A 514 18.44 15.96 -6.06
N TRP A 515 18.30 15.22 -4.99
CA TRP A 515 19.04 15.46 -3.76
C TRP A 515 20.12 14.41 -3.61
N VAL A 516 21.35 14.86 -3.32
CA VAL A 516 22.48 13.99 -3.01
C VAL A 516 22.83 14.19 -1.55
N ILE A 517 22.62 13.15 -0.76
CA ILE A 517 22.94 13.11 0.67
C ILE A 517 24.21 12.31 0.82
N GLN A 518 25.30 12.96 1.19
CA GLN A 518 26.62 12.34 1.33
C GLN A 518 26.78 11.63 2.68
N PRO A 519 27.74 10.69 2.81
CA PRO A 519 28.01 9.99 4.08
C PRO A 519 28.36 10.90 5.27
N ASN A 520 28.88 12.12 5.00
CA ASN A 520 29.13 13.13 6.03
C ASN A 520 27.86 13.87 6.48
N GLY A 521 26.72 13.60 5.84
CA GLY A 521 25.44 14.25 6.10
C GLY A 521 25.19 15.52 5.30
N ASN A 522 26.10 15.95 4.41
CA ASN A 522 25.84 17.08 3.53
C ASN A 522 24.76 16.75 2.52
N ILE A 523 23.80 17.67 2.33
CA ILE A 523 22.71 17.56 1.36
C ILE A 523 22.95 18.60 0.26
N THR A 524 22.95 18.16 -0.99
CA THR A 524 23.08 19.04 -2.15
C THR A 524 21.92 18.81 -3.10
N HIS A 525 21.27 19.88 -3.53
CA HIS A 525 20.18 19.85 -4.51
C HIS A 525 20.70 20.15 -5.92
N ARG A 526 20.17 19.40 -6.90
CA ARG A 526 20.35 19.61 -8.34
C ARG A 526 19.02 19.43 -9.05
N ALA A 527 18.96 19.82 -10.32
CA ALA A 527 17.76 19.61 -11.14
C ALA A 527 18.13 19.28 -12.59
N ALA A 528 17.45 18.32 -13.16
CA ALA A 528 17.50 18.02 -14.60
C ALA A 528 16.26 18.56 -15.32
N ASN A 529 16.43 19.09 -16.53
CA ASN A 529 15.34 19.65 -17.34
C ASN A 529 14.82 18.61 -18.33
N LEU A 530 13.51 18.36 -18.32
CA LEU A 530 12.81 17.45 -19.22
C LEU A 530 12.12 18.16 -20.41
N GLU A 531 12.16 19.48 -20.49
CA GLU A 531 11.53 20.24 -21.58
C GLU A 531 12.02 19.83 -22.98
N PRO A 532 13.33 19.47 -23.19
CA PRO A 532 13.77 18.98 -24.49
C PRO A 532 13.06 17.69 -24.95
N LEU A 533 12.69 16.80 -24.02
CA LEU A 533 11.92 15.59 -24.34
C LEU A 533 10.50 15.95 -24.80
N LYS A 534 9.87 16.90 -24.09
CA LYS A 534 8.53 17.37 -24.43
C LYS A 534 8.47 18.05 -25.81
N GLN A 535 9.49 18.85 -26.16
CA GLN A 535 9.61 19.47 -27.48
C GLN A 535 9.70 18.43 -28.60
N GLN A 536 10.26 17.24 -28.30
CA GLN A 536 10.31 16.09 -29.20
C GLN A 536 9.05 15.21 -29.15
N ASN A 537 8.02 15.65 -28.43
CA ASN A 537 6.80 14.88 -28.18
C ASN A 537 7.04 13.50 -27.54
N GLN A 538 8.04 13.43 -26.65
CA GLN A 538 8.44 12.22 -25.93
C GLN A 538 8.24 12.38 -24.43
N THR A 539 7.79 11.34 -23.77
CA THR A 539 7.72 11.27 -22.30
C THR A 539 8.95 10.54 -21.74
N LEU A 540 9.30 10.84 -20.49
CA LEU A 540 10.37 10.12 -19.79
C LEU A 540 10.10 8.60 -19.76
N LYS A 541 8.85 8.18 -19.50
CA LYS A 541 8.42 6.78 -19.55
C LYS A 541 8.73 6.14 -20.90
N GLN A 542 8.35 6.79 -22.01
CA GLN A 542 8.65 6.29 -23.36
C GLN A 542 10.15 6.14 -23.59
N ILE A 543 10.97 7.10 -23.15
CA ILE A 543 12.43 7.02 -23.24
C ILE A 543 12.96 5.81 -22.46
N ILE A 544 12.50 5.62 -21.22
CA ILE A 544 12.92 4.49 -20.38
C ILE A 544 12.55 3.15 -21.04
N LEU A 545 11.32 3.00 -21.52
CA LEU A 545 10.89 1.77 -22.19
C LEU A 545 11.65 1.53 -23.51
N LYS A 546 11.85 2.56 -24.33
CA LYS A 546 12.70 2.47 -25.54
C LYS A 546 14.15 2.12 -25.19
N THR A 547 14.69 2.64 -24.08
CA THR A 547 16.03 2.28 -23.58
C THR A 547 16.13 0.79 -23.29
N ARG A 548 15.15 0.22 -22.64
CA ARG A 548 15.08 -1.22 -22.36
C ARG A 548 15.00 -2.03 -23.66
N VAL A 549 14.20 -1.60 -24.61
CA VAL A 549 14.13 -2.24 -25.94
C VAL A 549 15.46 -2.14 -26.68
N SER A 550 16.21 -1.04 -26.56
CA SER A 550 17.50 -0.86 -27.24
C SER A 550 18.56 -1.88 -26.81
N ILE A 551 18.49 -2.36 -25.59
CA ILE A 551 19.36 -3.44 -25.09
C ILE A 551 18.81 -4.85 -25.37
N GLY A 552 17.63 -4.94 -26.00
CA GLY A 552 17.03 -6.21 -26.48
C GLY A 552 15.97 -6.81 -25.56
N THR A 553 15.35 -6.03 -24.68
CA THR A 553 14.15 -6.50 -23.93
C THR A 553 12.89 -6.42 -24.80
N ASN A 554 11.82 -7.05 -24.37
CA ASN A 554 10.50 -6.97 -25.00
C ASN A 554 9.60 -6.15 -24.08
N GLU A 555 9.34 -4.90 -24.46
CA GLU A 555 8.46 -4.00 -23.72
C GLU A 555 7.20 -3.70 -24.54
N THR A 556 6.12 -3.37 -23.86
CA THR A 556 4.88 -2.91 -24.43
C THR A 556 4.53 -1.52 -23.90
N ASP A 557 3.79 -0.75 -24.69
CA ASP A 557 3.20 0.52 -24.23
C ASP A 557 1.97 0.25 -23.33
N ASP A 558 1.35 1.32 -22.87
CA ASP A 558 0.17 1.25 -22.00
C ASP A 558 -1.06 0.62 -22.69
N GLU A 559 -1.06 0.55 -24.04
CA GLU A 559 -2.09 -0.08 -24.86
C GLU A 559 -1.79 -1.57 -25.11
N GLY A 560 -0.63 -2.07 -24.67
CA GLY A 560 -0.19 -3.45 -24.89
C GLY A 560 0.48 -3.68 -26.24
N ASN A 561 0.77 -2.62 -27.03
CA ASN A 561 1.48 -2.74 -28.29
C ASN A 561 2.97 -2.89 -28.05
N LYS A 562 3.63 -3.71 -28.86
CA LYS A 562 5.09 -3.84 -28.79
C LYS A 562 5.77 -2.52 -29.18
N ILE A 563 6.65 -2.05 -28.31
CA ILE A 563 7.45 -0.86 -28.58
C ILE A 563 8.45 -1.17 -29.71
N GLN A 564 8.41 -0.38 -30.78
CA GLN A 564 9.38 -0.44 -31.87
C GLN A 564 10.47 0.61 -31.65
N LEU A 565 11.71 0.22 -31.97
CA LEU A 565 12.87 1.08 -31.82
C LEU A 565 13.23 1.69 -33.18
N GLU A 566 13.27 3.00 -33.25
CA GLU A 566 13.74 3.76 -34.39
C GLU A 566 15.24 3.52 -34.62
N SER A 567 15.72 3.64 -35.86
CA SER A 567 17.12 3.31 -36.23
C SER A 567 18.15 4.12 -35.47
N GLN A 568 17.86 5.38 -35.16
CA GLN A 568 18.73 6.30 -34.42
C GLN A 568 18.98 5.90 -32.98
N TYR A 569 18.11 5.05 -32.40
CA TYR A 569 18.23 4.58 -31.01
C TYR A 569 18.82 3.17 -30.91
N LYS A 570 19.22 2.57 -32.02
CA LYS A 570 19.96 1.31 -32.02
C LYS A 570 21.39 1.54 -31.56
N ARG A 571 22.06 0.46 -31.16
CA ARG A 571 23.49 0.49 -30.81
C ARG A 571 24.29 1.06 -31.98
N ASP A 572 25.14 2.05 -31.71
CA ASP A 572 25.96 2.69 -32.71
C ASP A 572 27.21 1.86 -33.07
N GLU A 573 27.97 2.32 -34.07
CA GLU A 573 29.20 1.64 -34.54
C GLU A 573 30.33 1.67 -33.50
N THR A 574 30.32 2.61 -32.56
CA THR A 574 31.30 2.73 -31.47
C THR A 574 30.99 1.81 -30.31
N GLY A 575 29.82 1.15 -30.33
CA GLY A 575 29.33 0.29 -29.26
C GLY A 575 28.46 0.99 -28.22
N GLY A 576 28.15 2.26 -28.41
CA GLY A 576 27.31 3.08 -27.57
C GLY A 576 25.82 2.77 -27.75
N PHE A 577 25.06 3.03 -26.70
CA PHE A 577 23.58 2.95 -26.68
C PHE A 577 23.04 4.38 -26.46
N PRO A 578 22.60 5.10 -27.51
CA PRO A 578 22.21 6.50 -27.39
C PRO A 578 21.20 6.81 -26.31
N LEU A 579 20.25 5.89 -26.04
CA LEU A 579 19.24 6.08 -25.00
C LEU A 579 19.80 5.84 -23.58
N LEU A 580 20.78 4.95 -23.41
CA LEU A 580 21.50 4.81 -22.13
C LEU A 580 22.33 6.05 -21.83
N GLN A 581 22.96 6.64 -22.86
CA GLN A 581 23.71 7.91 -22.75
C GLN A 581 22.75 9.07 -22.42
N LEU A 582 21.59 9.15 -23.08
CA LEU A 582 20.59 10.18 -22.79
C LEU A 582 20.09 10.08 -21.34
N LEU A 583 19.81 8.89 -20.85
CA LEU A 583 19.39 8.71 -19.45
C LEU A 583 20.54 9.03 -18.48
N HIS A 584 21.80 8.69 -18.81
CA HIS A 584 22.96 9.10 -18.05
C HIS A 584 23.07 10.63 -17.97
N GLN A 585 22.92 11.31 -19.10
CA GLN A 585 22.95 12.78 -19.19
C GLN A 585 21.84 13.42 -18.32
N ILE A 586 20.66 12.83 -18.29
CA ILE A 586 19.54 13.37 -17.48
C ILE A 586 19.70 13.08 -15.99
N LEU A 587 20.13 11.87 -15.63
CA LEU A 587 20.05 11.37 -14.25
C LEU A 587 21.38 11.43 -13.50
N ILE A 588 22.51 11.31 -14.18
CA ILE A 588 23.82 11.15 -13.53
C ILE A 588 24.71 12.39 -13.73
N GLU A 589 24.81 12.93 -14.95
CA GLU A 589 25.69 14.09 -15.21
C GLU A 589 25.42 15.29 -14.28
N PRO A 590 24.15 15.64 -13.93
CA PRO A 590 23.90 16.77 -13.03
C PRO A 590 24.50 16.60 -11.63
N ILE A 591 24.87 15.39 -11.24
CA ILE A 591 25.33 15.04 -9.89
C ILE A 591 26.67 14.30 -9.89
N ILE A 592 27.32 14.14 -11.04
CA ILE A 592 28.52 13.31 -11.16
C ILE A 592 29.68 13.77 -10.25
N ASP A 593 29.78 15.08 -10.02
CA ASP A 593 30.76 15.73 -9.11
C ASP A 593 30.46 15.43 -7.62
N LEU A 594 29.27 14.99 -7.28
CA LEU A 594 28.84 14.68 -5.90
C LEU A 594 28.91 13.18 -5.60
N LEU A 595 29.06 12.33 -6.62
CA LEU A 595 29.13 10.89 -6.43
C LEU A 595 30.51 10.43 -5.97
N PRO A 596 30.60 9.40 -5.10
CA PRO A 596 31.87 8.91 -4.60
C PRO A 596 32.75 8.40 -5.74
N VAL A 597 34.05 8.70 -5.69
CA VAL A 597 35.04 8.18 -6.65
C VAL A 597 35.42 6.74 -6.30
N ASP A 598 35.47 6.41 -5.01
CA ASP A 598 35.77 5.06 -4.54
C ASP A 598 34.60 4.11 -4.87
N ALA A 599 34.92 3.09 -5.65
CA ALA A 599 33.95 2.06 -6.03
C ALA A 599 33.42 1.23 -4.84
N ASN A 600 34.06 1.24 -3.69
CA ASN A 600 33.63 0.56 -2.48
C ASN A 600 32.62 1.38 -1.68
N SER A 601 32.47 2.67 -1.99
CA SER A 601 31.47 3.52 -1.37
C SER A 601 30.12 3.38 -2.11
N PRO A 602 29.09 2.74 -1.51
CA PRO A 602 27.85 2.47 -2.21
C PRO A 602 27.05 3.74 -2.51
N ILE A 603 26.35 3.72 -3.65
CA ILE A 603 25.36 4.72 -4.02
C ILE A 603 23.98 4.08 -3.93
N ILE A 604 23.11 4.65 -3.11
CA ILE A 604 21.72 4.22 -2.95
C ILE A 604 20.83 5.15 -3.77
N PHE A 605 20.35 4.68 -4.91
CA PHE A 605 19.34 5.40 -5.67
C PHE A 605 17.96 5.21 -5.07
N VAL A 606 17.23 6.31 -4.88
CA VAL A 606 15.84 6.36 -4.48
C VAL A 606 15.03 6.89 -5.67
N PRO A 607 14.61 6.01 -6.60
CA PRO A 607 13.91 6.40 -7.82
C PRO A 607 12.49 6.90 -7.52
N HIS A 608 11.88 7.59 -8.50
CA HIS A 608 10.51 8.05 -8.42
C HIS A 608 9.73 7.61 -9.66
N TYR A 609 8.56 6.99 -9.49
CA TYR A 609 7.70 6.49 -10.58
C TYR A 609 8.48 5.62 -11.60
N ASP A 610 8.41 5.97 -12.89
CA ASP A 610 9.03 5.20 -13.96
C ASP A 610 10.55 5.03 -13.83
N LEU A 611 11.23 5.84 -13.00
CA LEU A 611 12.66 5.68 -12.74
C LEU A 611 13.02 4.34 -12.06
N PHE A 612 12.07 3.65 -11.43
CA PHE A 612 12.29 2.28 -10.95
C PHE A 612 12.59 1.28 -12.06
N LEU A 613 12.23 1.60 -13.31
CA LEU A 613 12.52 0.77 -14.49
C LEU A 613 13.88 1.07 -15.12
N VAL A 614 14.57 2.12 -14.68
CA VAL A 614 15.86 2.53 -15.23
C VAL A 614 16.93 1.49 -14.87
N PRO A 615 17.68 0.97 -15.85
CA PRO A 615 18.80 0.08 -15.60
C PRO A 615 20.03 0.88 -15.17
N PHE A 616 20.06 1.42 -13.95
CA PHE A 616 21.15 2.29 -13.48
C PHE A 616 22.54 1.69 -13.71
N ALA A 617 22.70 0.37 -13.51
CA ALA A 617 23.96 -0.33 -13.75
C ALA A 617 24.47 -0.17 -15.20
N ALA A 618 23.56 -0.07 -16.16
CA ALA A 618 23.87 -0.01 -17.59
C ALA A 618 23.89 1.41 -18.17
N LEU A 619 23.67 2.45 -17.39
CA LEU A 619 23.77 3.82 -17.88
C LEU A 619 25.19 4.07 -18.40
N GLN A 620 25.29 4.67 -19.58
CA GLN A 620 26.57 4.94 -20.26
C GLN A 620 26.93 6.42 -20.25
N ASP A 621 28.18 6.75 -19.98
CA ASP A 621 28.71 8.08 -20.21
C ASP A 621 28.99 8.31 -21.72
N SER A 622 29.48 9.52 -22.08
CA SER A 622 29.86 9.89 -23.44
C SER A 622 31.02 9.06 -24.01
N ASN A 623 31.77 8.34 -23.15
CA ASN A 623 32.88 7.48 -23.54
C ASN A 623 32.47 6.00 -23.63
N ASN A 624 31.18 5.72 -23.62
CA ASN A 624 30.59 4.36 -23.59
C ASN A 624 30.92 3.52 -22.33
N ARG A 625 31.39 4.14 -21.24
CA ARG A 625 31.63 3.45 -19.97
C ARG A 625 30.32 3.31 -19.20
N TYR A 626 30.10 2.14 -18.65
CA TYR A 626 28.91 1.87 -17.85
C TYR A 626 29.08 2.33 -16.40
N LEU A 627 28.04 2.87 -15.79
CA LEU A 627 28.07 3.36 -14.41
C LEU A 627 28.57 2.30 -13.41
N ILE A 628 28.22 1.03 -13.63
CA ILE A 628 28.64 -0.10 -12.76
C ILE A 628 30.15 -0.35 -12.78
N GLU A 629 30.87 0.11 -13.82
CA GLU A 629 32.32 -0.08 -13.92
C GLU A 629 33.05 0.67 -12.81
N ASP A 630 32.57 1.86 -12.46
CA ASP A 630 33.21 2.74 -11.52
C ASP A 630 32.46 2.88 -10.19
N ARG A 631 31.23 2.37 -10.09
CA ARG A 631 30.33 2.63 -8.95
C ARG A 631 29.66 1.35 -8.46
N THR A 632 29.56 1.20 -7.14
CA THR A 632 28.69 0.20 -6.50
C THR A 632 27.34 0.82 -6.25
N ILE A 633 26.29 0.23 -6.80
CA ILE A 633 24.95 0.80 -6.80
C ILE A 633 23.90 -0.17 -6.28
N LEU A 634 22.89 0.37 -5.65
CA LEU A 634 21.68 -0.31 -5.23
C LEU A 634 20.50 0.66 -5.26
N THR A 635 19.30 0.16 -5.00
CA THR A 635 18.08 0.98 -5.00
C THR A 635 17.32 0.84 -3.69
N SER A 636 16.50 1.84 -3.37
CA SER A 636 15.51 1.77 -2.29
C SER A 636 14.21 2.43 -2.71
N PRO A 637 13.06 1.96 -2.22
CA PRO A 637 11.77 2.62 -2.45
C PRO A 637 11.70 4.04 -1.89
N SER A 638 12.27 4.28 -0.70
CA SER A 638 12.38 5.59 -0.06
C SER A 638 13.49 5.56 1.02
N ILE A 639 13.88 6.71 1.53
CA ILE A 639 14.81 6.81 2.67
C ILE A 639 14.16 6.25 3.94
N GLN A 640 12.84 6.41 4.11
CA GLN A 640 12.10 5.82 5.24
C GLN A 640 12.15 4.29 5.23
N VAL A 641 12.04 3.67 4.07
CA VAL A 641 12.15 2.20 3.94
C VAL A 641 13.55 1.74 4.34
N LEU A 642 14.62 2.46 3.93
CA LEU A 642 15.98 2.16 4.39
C LEU A 642 16.09 2.17 5.91
N GLU A 643 15.47 3.13 6.60
CA GLU A 643 15.50 3.18 8.07
C GLU A 643 14.90 1.94 8.69
N ILE A 644 13.72 1.53 8.21
CA ILE A 644 12.99 0.39 8.78
C ILE A 644 13.69 -0.94 8.45
N THR A 645 14.17 -1.10 7.21
CA THR A 645 14.91 -2.32 6.81
C THR A 645 16.21 -2.48 7.59
N TRP A 646 16.90 -1.38 7.89
CA TRP A 646 18.11 -1.42 8.70
C TRP A 646 17.83 -1.81 10.16
N GLN A 647 16.82 -1.24 10.79
CA GLN A 647 16.40 -1.64 12.13
C GLN A 647 16.05 -3.12 12.17
N HIS A 648 15.32 -3.59 11.16
CA HIS A 648 14.96 -5.00 11.06
C HIS A 648 16.17 -5.90 10.75
N GLN A 649 17.09 -5.48 9.86
CA GLN A 649 18.34 -6.20 9.59
C GLN A 649 19.13 -6.45 10.88
N ASN A 650 19.22 -5.48 11.75
CA ASN A 650 19.92 -5.61 13.03
C ASN A 650 19.22 -6.64 13.97
N ARG A 651 17.89 -6.78 13.86
CA ARG A 651 17.10 -7.77 14.61
C ARG A 651 17.30 -9.20 14.09
N VAL A 652 17.26 -9.39 12.76
CA VAL A 652 17.29 -10.74 12.16
C VAL A 652 18.71 -11.25 11.92
N ARG A 653 19.72 -10.40 12.03
CA ARG A 653 21.10 -10.73 11.74
C ARG A 653 21.59 -11.90 12.60
N GLY A 654 21.98 -13.00 11.92
CA GLY A 654 22.50 -14.18 12.59
C GLY A 654 21.46 -15.06 13.29
N LEU A 655 20.17 -14.68 13.31
CA LEU A 655 19.11 -15.48 13.92
C LEU A 655 18.95 -16.85 13.26
N ARG A 656 19.16 -16.90 11.93
CA ARG A 656 19.06 -18.13 11.13
C ARG A 656 20.40 -18.42 10.46
N GLN A 657 20.68 -19.68 10.20
CA GLN A 657 21.94 -20.11 9.55
C GLN A 657 21.71 -20.78 8.20
N ALA A 658 20.55 -21.42 8.00
CA ALA A 658 20.27 -22.22 6.81
C ALA A 658 20.13 -21.35 5.55
N ALA A 659 20.49 -21.92 4.40
CA ALA A 659 20.19 -21.38 3.07
C ALA A 659 19.21 -22.29 2.33
N LEU A 660 18.15 -21.72 1.79
CA LEU A 660 17.16 -22.38 0.95
C LEU A 660 17.42 -22.02 -0.50
N ILE A 661 17.84 -23.00 -1.30
CA ILE A 661 18.15 -22.80 -2.71
C ILE A 661 17.19 -23.65 -3.55
N VAL A 662 16.38 -22.99 -4.37
CA VAL A 662 15.38 -23.62 -5.24
C VAL A 662 15.74 -23.38 -6.70
N GLY A 663 15.70 -24.45 -7.52
CA GLY A 663 15.97 -24.36 -8.94
C GLY A 663 15.05 -25.21 -9.79
N ASP A 664 14.45 -24.61 -10.83
CA ASP A 664 13.63 -25.32 -11.82
C ASP A 664 12.52 -26.22 -11.21
N PRO A 665 11.57 -25.66 -10.44
CA PRO A 665 10.41 -26.41 -9.94
C PRO A 665 9.60 -27.04 -11.08
N THR A 666 8.95 -28.18 -10.82
CA THR A 666 8.03 -28.79 -11.81
C THR A 666 6.82 -27.89 -12.01
N ILE A 667 6.52 -27.56 -13.25
CA ILE A 667 5.44 -26.63 -13.62
C ILE A 667 4.11 -27.39 -13.71
N ALA A 668 3.05 -26.85 -13.07
CA ALA A 668 1.71 -27.42 -13.19
C ALA A 668 1.18 -27.35 -14.65
N PRO A 669 0.38 -28.33 -15.10
CA PRO A 669 -0.07 -28.43 -16.49
C PRO A 669 -0.80 -27.19 -17.02
N LYS A 670 -1.50 -26.45 -16.17
CA LYS A 670 -2.21 -25.22 -16.56
C LYS A 670 -1.28 -24.12 -17.06
N PHE A 671 -0.06 -24.01 -16.49
CA PHE A 671 0.92 -23.01 -16.88
C PHE A 671 1.70 -23.39 -18.16
N ASN A 672 1.65 -24.66 -18.60
CA ASN A 672 2.23 -25.08 -19.86
C ASN A 672 1.37 -24.69 -21.07
N LYS A 673 0.12 -24.26 -20.84
CA LYS A 673 -0.88 -23.89 -21.85
C LYS A 673 -0.99 -22.37 -22.00
N ASN A 674 -1.77 -21.91 -23.01
CA ASN A 674 -2.16 -20.51 -23.13
C ASN A 674 -2.88 -20.03 -21.86
N PRO A 675 -2.65 -18.80 -21.41
CA PRO A 675 -1.79 -17.77 -22.04
C PRO A 675 -0.29 -17.90 -21.68
N TYR A 676 0.10 -18.70 -20.68
CA TYR A 676 1.42 -18.66 -20.06
C TYR A 676 2.52 -19.38 -20.87
N LYS A 677 2.27 -20.58 -21.38
CA LYS A 677 3.20 -21.40 -22.18
C LYS A 677 4.59 -21.58 -21.52
N LEU A 678 4.64 -21.72 -20.19
CA LEU A 678 5.89 -21.90 -19.46
C LEU A 678 6.55 -23.25 -19.78
N ARG A 679 7.87 -23.29 -19.74
CA ARG A 679 8.68 -24.50 -19.96
C ARG A 679 9.69 -24.67 -18.84
N GLN A 680 10.12 -25.90 -18.53
CA GLN A 680 11.19 -26.16 -17.59
C GLN A 680 12.45 -25.38 -17.95
N ILE A 681 13.24 -25.00 -16.93
CA ILE A 681 14.44 -24.17 -17.04
C ILE A 681 15.66 -24.95 -16.49
N PRO A 682 16.19 -25.97 -17.20
CA PRO A 682 17.27 -26.83 -16.65
C PRO A 682 18.49 -26.07 -16.17
N ARG A 683 18.82 -24.92 -16.78
CA ARG A 683 19.94 -24.05 -16.35
C ARG A 683 19.70 -23.41 -14.99
N ALA A 684 18.44 -23.20 -14.58
CA ALA A 684 18.10 -22.73 -13.25
C ALA A 684 18.41 -23.80 -12.19
N LYS A 685 18.18 -25.08 -12.51
CA LYS A 685 18.59 -26.19 -11.65
C LYS A 685 20.10 -26.26 -11.51
N GLU A 686 20.86 -26.20 -12.61
CA GLU A 686 22.34 -26.21 -12.58
C GLU A 686 22.91 -25.02 -11.79
N ALA A 687 22.29 -23.84 -11.90
CA ALA A 687 22.66 -22.67 -11.12
C ALA A 687 22.41 -22.89 -9.63
N ALA A 688 21.24 -23.40 -9.27
CA ALA A 688 20.87 -23.69 -7.89
C ALA A 688 21.83 -24.74 -7.24
N GLU A 689 22.19 -25.79 -7.98
CA GLU A 689 23.16 -26.81 -7.52
C GLU A 689 24.55 -26.18 -7.28
N ALA A 690 25.04 -25.32 -8.17
CA ALA A 690 26.33 -24.63 -7.99
C ALA A 690 26.31 -23.65 -6.80
N ILE A 691 25.21 -22.90 -6.62
CA ILE A 691 25.02 -22.00 -5.48
C ILE A 691 24.96 -22.79 -4.18
N ALA A 692 24.20 -23.88 -4.15
CA ALA A 692 24.09 -24.74 -2.97
C ALA A 692 25.42 -25.32 -2.56
N ALA A 693 26.26 -25.76 -3.51
CA ALA A 693 27.62 -26.22 -3.26
C ALA A 693 28.50 -25.12 -2.64
N THR A 694 28.37 -23.86 -3.13
CA THR A 694 29.11 -22.70 -2.57
C THR A 694 28.69 -22.40 -1.13
N LEU A 695 27.43 -22.64 -0.79
CA LEU A 695 26.85 -22.36 0.53
C LEU A 695 26.87 -23.58 1.48
N GLY A 696 27.43 -24.72 1.06
CA GLY A 696 27.46 -25.93 1.86
C GLY A 696 26.07 -26.54 2.13
N THR A 697 25.10 -26.37 1.22
CA THR A 697 23.74 -26.88 1.34
C THR A 697 23.32 -27.70 0.12
N GLN A 698 22.06 -28.14 0.07
CA GLN A 698 21.51 -28.88 -1.06
C GLN A 698 20.40 -28.08 -1.75
N ALA A 699 20.44 -28.07 -3.08
CA ALA A 699 19.39 -27.45 -3.88
C ALA A 699 18.13 -28.31 -3.93
N ILE A 700 16.97 -27.67 -3.91
CA ILE A 700 15.66 -28.31 -4.08
C ILE A 700 15.17 -28.01 -5.50
N SER A 701 14.84 -29.08 -6.25
CA SER A 701 14.43 -28.93 -7.64
C SER A 701 13.32 -29.90 -8.06
N GLY A 702 12.72 -29.66 -9.23
CA GLY A 702 11.70 -30.51 -9.82
C GLY A 702 10.47 -30.68 -8.92
N LYS A 703 9.99 -31.93 -8.80
CA LYS A 703 8.78 -32.25 -8.00
C LYS A 703 8.96 -32.04 -6.50
N LYS A 704 10.20 -31.96 -5.99
CA LYS A 704 10.46 -31.73 -4.56
C LYS A 704 10.31 -30.26 -4.16
N ALA A 705 10.34 -29.33 -5.12
CA ALA A 705 10.19 -27.90 -4.88
C ALA A 705 8.72 -27.49 -4.81
N THR A 706 7.92 -28.18 -3.98
CA THR A 706 6.49 -27.89 -3.83
C THR A 706 6.28 -26.61 -3.03
N LYS A 707 5.15 -25.92 -3.29
CA LYS A 707 4.79 -24.69 -2.61
C LYS A 707 4.81 -24.85 -1.10
N VAL A 708 4.17 -25.90 -0.57
CA VAL A 708 4.12 -26.17 0.89
C VAL A 708 5.53 -26.40 1.46
N ALA A 709 6.33 -27.26 0.83
CA ALA A 709 7.69 -27.56 1.33
C ALA A 709 8.64 -26.36 1.27
N ILE A 710 8.44 -25.43 0.33
CA ILE A 710 9.24 -24.21 0.24
C ILE A 710 8.81 -23.21 1.29
N LEU A 711 7.50 -23.00 1.48
CA LEU A 711 6.97 -22.08 2.48
C LEU A 711 7.42 -22.48 3.90
N ASP A 712 7.29 -23.76 4.26
CA ASP A 712 7.71 -24.26 5.57
C ASP A 712 9.20 -23.97 5.85
N ARG A 713 10.06 -24.17 4.85
CA ARG A 713 11.50 -23.91 5.00
C ARG A 713 11.87 -22.43 5.00
N MET A 714 11.14 -21.60 4.27
CA MET A 714 11.40 -20.13 4.22
C MET A 714 11.35 -19.49 5.60
N LEU A 715 10.45 -19.94 6.47
CA LEU A 715 10.27 -19.39 7.83
C LEU A 715 11.53 -19.52 8.71
N ASN A 716 12.42 -20.47 8.40
CA ASN A 716 13.59 -20.77 9.21
C ASN A 716 14.92 -20.61 8.45
N THR A 717 14.94 -19.77 7.44
CA THR A 717 16.06 -19.67 6.50
C THR A 717 16.66 -18.27 6.49
N ARG A 718 17.99 -18.17 6.56
CA ARG A 718 18.74 -16.91 6.48
C ARG A 718 18.80 -16.34 5.07
N ILE A 719 19.06 -17.21 4.08
CA ILE A 719 19.19 -16.86 2.67
C ILE A 719 18.19 -17.70 1.88
N VAL A 720 17.33 -17.03 1.11
CA VAL A 720 16.40 -17.69 0.19
C VAL A 720 16.77 -17.32 -1.25
N HIS A 721 17.03 -18.33 -2.08
CA HIS A 721 17.26 -18.16 -3.51
C HIS A 721 16.22 -18.95 -4.31
N LEU A 722 15.44 -18.25 -5.11
CA LEU A 722 14.39 -18.84 -5.94
C LEU A 722 14.70 -18.64 -7.43
N SER A 723 15.23 -19.69 -8.08
CA SER A 723 15.40 -19.78 -9.54
C SER A 723 14.21 -20.50 -10.15
N ALA A 724 13.14 -19.75 -10.45
CA ALA A 724 11.85 -20.26 -10.92
C ALA A 724 11.24 -19.32 -11.98
N HIS A 725 10.04 -19.60 -12.48
CA HIS A 725 9.29 -18.63 -13.27
C HIS A 725 8.65 -17.59 -12.35
N GLY A 726 8.77 -16.32 -12.73
CA GLY A 726 8.02 -15.20 -12.18
C GLY A 726 6.94 -14.76 -13.15
N LEU A 727 5.76 -14.45 -12.65
CA LEU A 727 4.64 -13.91 -13.42
C LEU A 727 4.25 -12.56 -12.80
N LEU A 728 3.94 -11.57 -13.64
CA LEU A 728 3.56 -10.23 -13.20
C LEU A 728 2.05 -10.02 -13.12
N ASP A 729 1.27 -11.00 -13.59
CA ASP A 729 -0.18 -10.90 -13.58
C ASP A 729 -0.74 -11.05 -12.17
N ASP A 730 -1.85 -10.40 -11.91
CA ASP A 730 -2.64 -10.62 -10.70
C ASP A 730 -3.52 -11.86 -10.90
N PHE A 731 -2.98 -13.02 -10.55
CA PHE A 731 -3.58 -14.32 -10.78
C PHE A 731 -4.88 -14.59 -10.03
N GLN A 732 -5.04 -13.96 -8.88
CA GLN A 732 -6.16 -14.20 -7.99
C GLN A 732 -7.05 -12.97 -7.85
N GLY A 733 -6.77 -11.93 -8.62
CA GLY A 733 -7.50 -10.67 -8.49
C GLY A 733 -7.26 -9.97 -7.15
N SER A 734 -6.13 -10.26 -6.47
CA SER A 734 -5.79 -9.69 -5.16
C SER A 734 -5.46 -8.20 -5.21
N GLY A 735 -5.35 -7.61 -6.40
CA GLY A 735 -4.87 -6.24 -6.59
C GLY A 735 -3.34 -6.10 -6.45
N ILE A 736 -2.63 -7.16 -6.04
CA ILE A 736 -1.18 -7.19 -5.90
C ILE A 736 -0.61 -8.13 -6.97
N PRO A 737 0.01 -7.59 -8.02
CA PRO A 737 0.55 -8.40 -9.10
C PRO A 737 1.81 -9.15 -8.67
N GLY A 738 1.96 -10.35 -9.18
CA GLY A 738 3.16 -11.17 -9.06
C GLY A 738 2.91 -12.53 -8.43
N ALA A 739 3.54 -13.55 -9.02
CA ALA A 739 3.61 -14.88 -8.45
C ALA A 739 4.93 -15.57 -8.84
N ILE A 740 5.40 -16.47 -7.98
CA ILE A 740 6.52 -17.37 -8.24
C ILE A 740 5.95 -18.77 -8.45
N ILE A 741 6.28 -19.41 -9.56
CA ILE A 741 5.77 -20.72 -9.91
C ILE A 741 6.66 -21.81 -9.33
N LEU A 742 6.13 -22.50 -8.32
CA LEU A 742 6.70 -23.65 -7.66
C LEU A 742 6.02 -24.94 -8.14
N ALA A 743 6.43 -26.09 -7.64
CA ALA A 743 5.75 -27.32 -7.93
C ALA A 743 4.44 -27.42 -7.13
N PRO A 744 3.37 -27.99 -7.71
CA PRO A 744 2.12 -28.21 -7.00
C PRO A 744 2.32 -29.20 -5.83
N SER A 745 1.63 -28.95 -4.73
CA SER A 745 1.68 -29.78 -3.51
C SER A 745 0.63 -30.91 -3.50
N GLY A 746 -0.31 -30.89 -4.45
CA GLY A 746 -1.40 -31.86 -4.62
C GLY A 746 -2.28 -31.47 -5.80
N ASP A 747 -3.39 -32.18 -5.98
CA ASP A 747 -4.29 -32.00 -7.14
C ASP A 747 -5.03 -30.65 -7.16
N THR A 748 -5.25 -30.05 -5.99
CA THR A 748 -5.93 -28.75 -5.82
C THR A 748 -4.98 -27.56 -5.79
N ASP A 749 -3.67 -27.79 -5.58
CA ASP A 749 -2.65 -26.75 -5.57
C ASP A 749 -2.00 -26.61 -6.93
N ASP A 750 -1.93 -25.41 -7.43
CA ASP A 750 -1.32 -25.09 -8.72
C ASP A 750 0.18 -24.74 -8.64
N GLY A 751 0.73 -24.66 -7.44
CA GLY A 751 2.12 -24.30 -7.20
C GLY A 751 2.43 -22.80 -7.34
N ALA A 752 1.46 -21.93 -7.61
CA ALA A 752 1.70 -20.50 -7.66
C ALA A 752 1.75 -19.91 -6.25
N LEU A 753 2.91 -19.40 -5.87
CA LEU A 753 3.10 -18.59 -4.66
C LEU A 753 2.90 -17.13 -5.03
N ASN A 754 1.74 -16.58 -4.71
CA ASN A 754 1.37 -15.22 -5.10
C ASN A 754 1.85 -14.16 -4.10
N ALA A 755 1.87 -12.91 -4.56
CA ALA A 755 2.34 -11.76 -3.79
C ALA A 755 1.56 -11.53 -2.49
N ALA A 756 0.24 -11.76 -2.49
CA ALA A 756 -0.59 -11.59 -1.29
C ALA A 756 -0.30 -12.65 -0.22
N GLU A 757 0.02 -13.91 -0.62
CA GLU A 757 0.47 -14.94 0.31
C GLU A 757 1.83 -14.59 0.92
N ILE A 758 2.78 -14.12 0.08
CA ILE A 758 4.12 -13.70 0.54
C ILE A 758 4.02 -12.59 1.57
N GLN A 759 3.17 -11.60 1.34
CA GLN A 759 2.99 -10.46 2.25
C GLN A 759 2.53 -10.86 3.66
N GLN A 760 1.86 -12.01 3.81
CA GLN A 760 1.37 -12.51 5.09
C GLN A 760 2.42 -13.33 5.86
N LEU A 761 3.54 -13.65 5.22
CA LEU A 761 4.62 -14.40 5.86
C LEU A 761 5.36 -13.51 6.88
N LYS A 762 5.96 -14.16 7.88
CA LYS A 762 6.91 -13.53 8.81
C LYS A 762 8.25 -14.22 8.62
N LEU A 763 9.16 -13.53 7.92
CA LEU A 763 10.45 -14.08 7.52
C LEU A 763 11.58 -13.43 8.33
N ASP A 764 12.46 -14.26 8.87
CA ASP A 764 13.73 -13.83 9.51
C ASP A 764 14.91 -13.93 8.52
N SER A 765 14.63 -13.98 7.23
CA SER A 765 15.65 -14.07 6.18
C SER A 765 16.36 -12.74 5.99
N GLU A 766 17.70 -12.75 6.00
CA GLU A 766 18.52 -11.57 5.75
C GLU A 766 18.61 -11.20 4.26
N LEU A 767 18.44 -12.18 3.37
CA LEU A 767 18.52 -11.98 1.92
C LEU A 767 17.56 -12.91 1.19
N VAL A 768 16.76 -12.35 0.30
CA VAL A 768 16.00 -13.09 -0.71
C VAL A 768 16.51 -12.73 -2.10
N VAL A 769 16.78 -13.74 -2.93
CA VAL A 769 17.19 -13.59 -4.32
C VAL A 769 16.16 -14.21 -5.23
N LEU A 770 15.50 -13.39 -6.04
CA LEU A 770 14.52 -13.81 -7.01
C LEU A 770 15.16 -13.85 -8.41
N SER A 771 15.76 -14.99 -8.72
CA SER A 771 16.31 -15.24 -10.06
C SER A 771 15.20 -15.76 -11.01
N ALA A 772 14.15 -14.94 -11.15
CA ALA A 772 12.96 -15.22 -11.94
C ALA A 772 12.63 -14.01 -12.83
N CYS A 773 11.88 -14.22 -13.92
CA CYS A 773 11.63 -13.17 -14.92
C CYS A 773 10.90 -11.98 -14.30
N SER A 774 11.45 -10.78 -14.48
CA SER A 774 10.82 -9.48 -14.16
C SER A 774 10.29 -9.35 -12.72
N THR A 775 10.92 -10.02 -11.75
CA THR A 775 10.48 -9.99 -10.34
C THR A 775 10.62 -8.62 -9.67
N GLY A 776 11.42 -7.72 -10.24
CA GLY A 776 11.49 -6.31 -9.86
C GLY A 776 10.41 -5.44 -10.50
N GLY A 777 9.57 -6.01 -11.37
CA GLY A 777 8.43 -5.32 -11.97
C GLY A 777 7.18 -5.39 -11.08
N GLY A 778 6.17 -4.61 -11.45
CA GLY A 778 4.88 -4.55 -10.76
C GLY A 778 4.08 -3.34 -11.21
N LYS A 779 2.99 -3.05 -10.51
CA LYS A 779 2.22 -1.81 -10.72
C LYS A 779 3.03 -0.63 -10.15
N ILE A 780 3.38 0.34 -11.00
CA ILE A 780 4.08 1.56 -10.58
C ILE A 780 3.04 2.57 -10.10
N THR A 781 3.19 3.03 -8.86
CA THR A 781 2.32 4.03 -8.22
C THR A 781 3.16 5.10 -7.54
N GLY A 782 2.51 6.10 -6.95
CA GLY A 782 3.19 7.07 -6.07
C GLY A 782 3.90 6.42 -4.88
N ASP A 783 3.41 5.25 -4.45
CA ASP A 783 3.99 4.41 -3.39
C ASP A 783 5.16 3.51 -3.87
N GLY A 784 5.63 3.67 -5.10
CA GLY A 784 6.71 2.87 -5.69
C GLY A 784 6.20 1.69 -6.53
N VAL A 785 6.98 0.62 -6.62
CA VAL A 785 6.61 -0.59 -7.36
C VAL A 785 5.86 -1.55 -6.44
N ILE A 786 4.57 -1.76 -6.71
CA ILE A 786 3.76 -2.77 -6.03
C ILE A 786 3.95 -4.10 -6.74
N GLY A 787 4.60 -5.05 -6.09
CA GLY A 787 4.91 -6.36 -6.63
C GLY A 787 5.64 -7.24 -5.63
N LEU A 788 6.26 -8.31 -6.09
CA LEU A 788 6.94 -9.30 -5.24
C LEU A 788 7.98 -8.70 -4.29
N SER A 789 8.79 -7.72 -4.76
CA SER A 789 9.81 -7.08 -3.93
C SER A 789 9.22 -6.41 -2.69
N ARG A 790 8.14 -5.65 -2.86
CA ARG A 790 7.43 -5.00 -1.76
C ARG A 790 6.87 -6.03 -0.76
N CYS A 791 6.31 -7.13 -1.27
CA CYS A 791 5.72 -8.17 -0.42
C CYS A 791 6.77 -8.88 0.44
N PHE A 792 7.96 -9.18 -0.10
CA PHE A 792 9.04 -9.75 0.69
C PHE A 792 9.59 -8.79 1.75
N ILE A 793 9.69 -7.50 1.44
CA ILE A 793 10.08 -6.49 2.43
C ILE A 793 9.04 -6.43 3.57
N LEU A 794 7.73 -6.45 3.23
CA LEU A 794 6.65 -6.54 4.22
C LEU A 794 6.70 -7.81 5.05
N ALA A 795 7.10 -8.93 4.43
CA ALA A 795 7.29 -10.19 5.12
C ALA A 795 8.49 -10.19 6.08
N GLY A 796 9.31 -9.13 6.10
CA GLY A 796 10.43 -8.99 7.02
C GLY A 796 11.81 -9.18 6.38
N VAL A 797 11.93 -9.18 5.07
CA VAL A 797 13.22 -9.33 4.39
C VAL A 797 13.89 -7.97 4.19
N PRO A 798 15.03 -7.68 4.84
CA PRO A 798 15.71 -6.38 4.74
C PRO A 798 16.45 -6.16 3.43
N SER A 799 16.78 -7.23 2.69
CA SER A 799 17.48 -7.13 1.42
C SER A 799 16.93 -8.11 0.40
N ILE A 800 16.67 -7.62 -0.79
CA ILE A 800 16.15 -8.44 -1.87
C ILE A 800 16.88 -8.14 -3.17
N ILE A 801 17.25 -9.17 -3.93
CA ILE A 801 17.75 -9.06 -5.29
C ILE A 801 16.65 -9.51 -6.24
N VAL A 802 16.28 -8.64 -7.17
CA VAL A 802 15.22 -8.87 -8.14
C VAL A 802 15.71 -8.60 -9.56
N SER A 803 15.04 -9.20 -10.54
CA SER A 803 15.34 -8.96 -11.95
C SER A 803 14.40 -7.91 -12.56
N LEU A 804 14.95 -6.99 -13.33
CA LEU A 804 14.22 -5.96 -14.06
C LEU A 804 13.60 -6.48 -15.37
N TRP A 805 14.14 -7.54 -15.96
CA TRP A 805 13.67 -8.17 -17.17
C TRP A 805 14.10 -9.63 -17.27
N ASN A 806 13.57 -10.33 -18.27
CA ASN A 806 13.94 -11.71 -18.55
C ASN A 806 15.34 -11.80 -19.14
N MET A 807 16.24 -12.44 -18.42
CA MET A 807 17.63 -12.66 -18.75
C MET A 807 17.86 -14.05 -19.34
N GLY A 808 18.86 -14.18 -20.21
CA GLY A 808 19.23 -15.49 -20.75
C GLY A 808 19.72 -16.46 -19.67
N PRO A 809 19.35 -17.77 -19.76
CA PRO A 809 19.63 -18.71 -18.67
C PRO A 809 21.13 -18.96 -18.40
N ASN A 810 22.00 -18.86 -19.41
CA ASN A 810 23.44 -19.02 -19.24
C ASN A 810 24.07 -17.82 -18.51
N SER A 811 23.63 -16.61 -18.84
CA SER A 811 24.14 -15.40 -18.18
C SER A 811 23.59 -15.29 -16.76
N ALA A 812 22.34 -15.66 -16.50
CA ALA A 812 21.77 -15.73 -15.16
C ALA A 812 22.52 -16.72 -14.27
N LYS A 813 22.82 -17.92 -14.79
CA LYS A 813 23.63 -18.91 -14.08
C LYS A 813 25.00 -18.34 -13.70
N LEU A 814 25.73 -17.74 -14.66
CA LEU A 814 27.06 -17.16 -14.39
C LEU A 814 26.96 -16.06 -13.32
N LEU A 815 26.05 -15.09 -13.52
CA LEU A 815 25.91 -13.94 -12.62
C LEU A 815 25.59 -14.38 -11.18
N MET A 816 24.64 -15.28 -11.01
CA MET A 816 24.23 -15.72 -9.67
C MET A 816 25.32 -16.59 -9.00
N THR A 817 26.01 -17.44 -9.74
CA THR A 817 27.13 -18.22 -9.20
C THR A 817 28.26 -17.29 -8.73
N GLU A 818 28.67 -16.33 -9.56
CA GLU A 818 29.69 -15.34 -9.19
C GLU A 818 29.25 -14.47 -8.00
N PHE A 819 27.98 -14.09 -7.92
CA PHE A 819 27.43 -13.34 -6.79
C PHE A 819 27.67 -14.06 -5.47
N TYR A 820 27.29 -15.34 -5.38
CA TYR A 820 27.47 -16.12 -4.16
C TYR A 820 28.94 -16.44 -3.86
N GLN A 821 29.78 -16.60 -4.87
CA GLN A 821 31.22 -16.76 -4.68
C GLN A 821 31.87 -15.49 -4.10
N ASN A 822 31.45 -14.31 -4.56
CA ASN A 822 31.93 -13.05 -4.02
C ASN A 822 31.44 -12.82 -2.57
N LEU A 823 30.18 -13.18 -2.27
CA LEU A 823 29.70 -13.20 -0.90
C LEU A 823 30.52 -14.14 0.00
N ALA A 824 30.87 -15.32 -0.50
CA ALA A 824 31.69 -16.28 0.24
C ALA A 824 33.13 -15.78 0.49
N ARG A 825 33.64 -14.89 -0.36
CA ARG A 825 34.92 -14.19 -0.17
C ARG A 825 34.84 -13.04 0.84
N GLY A 826 33.65 -12.71 1.34
CA GLY A 826 33.45 -11.69 2.35
C GLY A 826 33.04 -10.31 1.79
N GLU A 827 32.78 -10.21 0.49
CA GLU A 827 32.22 -8.98 -0.10
C GLU A 827 30.83 -8.68 0.47
N ASN A 828 30.52 -7.39 0.60
CA ASN A 828 29.16 -6.98 0.92
C ASN A 828 28.21 -7.25 -0.26
N ARG A 829 26.88 -7.28 -0.01
CA ARG A 829 25.87 -7.67 -1.01
C ARG A 829 25.94 -6.85 -2.29
N ALA A 830 26.15 -5.54 -2.18
CA ALA A 830 26.22 -4.64 -3.33
C ALA A 830 27.51 -4.82 -4.14
N ALA A 831 28.65 -4.92 -3.46
CA ALA A 831 29.95 -5.17 -4.09
C ALA A 831 29.97 -6.56 -4.76
N ALA A 832 29.43 -7.59 -4.08
CA ALA A 832 29.33 -8.93 -4.65
C ALA A 832 28.46 -8.94 -5.93
N LEU A 833 27.35 -8.21 -5.95
CA LEU A 833 26.50 -8.10 -7.14
C LEU A 833 27.22 -7.32 -8.26
N ARG A 834 27.91 -6.22 -7.93
CA ARG A 834 28.72 -5.48 -8.88
C ARG A 834 29.81 -6.35 -9.52
N CYS A 835 30.58 -7.08 -8.71
CA CYS A 835 31.64 -7.99 -9.22
C CYS A 835 31.05 -9.06 -10.15
N ALA A 836 29.90 -9.64 -9.78
CA ALA A 836 29.21 -10.63 -10.60
C ALA A 836 28.73 -10.05 -11.94
N MET A 837 28.21 -8.82 -11.94
CA MET A 837 27.83 -8.11 -13.16
C MET A 837 29.02 -7.84 -14.06
N LEU A 838 30.16 -7.40 -13.52
CA LEU A 838 31.39 -7.12 -14.28
C LEU A 838 31.98 -8.40 -14.89
N THR A 839 32.02 -9.51 -14.13
CA THR A 839 32.44 -10.83 -14.64
C THR A 839 31.52 -11.30 -15.76
N THR A 840 30.22 -11.12 -15.59
CA THR A 840 29.22 -11.50 -16.61
C THR A 840 29.33 -10.61 -17.85
N LYS A 841 29.54 -9.29 -17.69
CA LYS A 841 29.76 -8.31 -18.76
C LYS A 841 30.98 -8.68 -19.62
N ALA A 842 32.08 -9.12 -18.99
CA ALA A 842 33.29 -9.53 -19.70
C ALA A 842 33.01 -10.69 -20.70
N ARG A 843 32.06 -11.57 -20.40
CA ARG A 843 31.68 -12.68 -21.27
C ARG A 843 30.50 -12.38 -22.19
N PHE A 844 29.56 -11.54 -21.73
CA PHE A 844 28.32 -11.19 -22.44
C PHE A 844 28.23 -9.68 -22.54
N HIS A 845 28.72 -9.10 -23.63
CA HIS A 845 28.88 -7.64 -23.77
C HIS A 845 27.55 -6.85 -23.79
N ASN A 846 26.42 -7.49 -24.13
CA ASN A 846 25.12 -6.78 -24.18
C ASN A 846 24.56 -6.59 -22.76
N PRO A 847 24.15 -5.36 -22.38
CA PRO A 847 23.57 -5.05 -21.07
C PRO A 847 22.39 -5.93 -20.66
N LYS A 848 21.60 -6.41 -21.60
CA LYS A 848 20.51 -7.37 -21.32
C LYS A 848 21.00 -8.60 -20.54
N ALA A 849 22.23 -9.02 -20.75
CA ALA A 849 22.79 -10.25 -20.18
C ALA A 849 23.41 -10.08 -18.79
N TRP A 850 23.67 -8.86 -18.31
CA TRP A 850 24.37 -8.64 -17.05
C TRP A 850 23.77 -7.55 -16.15
N ALA A 851 22.99 -6.60 -16.71
CA ALA A 851 22.43 -5.49 -15.94
C ALA A 851 20.98 -5.73 -15.48
N ALA A 852 20.52 -6.99 -15.53
CA ALA A 852 19.13 -7.32 -15.24
C ALA A 852 18.79 -7.28 -13.75
N PHE A 853 19.75 -7.45 -12.85
CA PHE A 853 19.48 -7.52 -11.42
C PHE A 853 19.72 -6.19 -10.71
N THR A 854 18.95 -5.94 -9.69
CA THR A 854 19.16 -4.83 -8.76
C THR A 854 19.01 -5.34 -7.33
N LEU A 855 19.83 -4.79 -6.41
CA LEU A 855 19.70 -4.97 -4.98
C LEU A 855 18.80 -3.87 -4.44
N ILE A 856 17.81 -4.24 -3.64
CA ILE A 856 16.92 -3.32 -2.91
C ILE A 856 17.14 -3.57 -1.42
N GLY A 857 17.37 -2.51 -0.64
CA GLY A 857 17.53 -2.57 0.80
C GLY A 857 18.98 -2.47 1.27
N GLU A 858 19.42 -3.33 2.18
CA GLU A 858 20.66 -3.19 2.93
C GLU A 858 21.90 -3.80 2.23
N THR A 859 23.08 -3.20 2.44
CA THR A 859 24.34 -3.57 1.76
C THR A 859 25.23 -4.51 2.57
N GLU A 860 24.99 -4.69 3.85
CA GLU A 860 25.94 -5.33 4.76
C GLU A 860 26.49 -6.68 4.32
N THR A 861 27.68 -7.03 4.83
CA THR A 861 28.27 -8.35 4.60
C THR A 861 27.39 -9.44 5.18
N LEU A 862 27.28 -10.55 4.44
CA LEU A 862 26.69 -11.79 4.91
C LEU A 862 27.82 -12.76 5.20
N PRO A 863 28.33 -12.87 6.44
CA PRO A 863 29.34 -13.88 6.73
C PRO A 863 28.73 -15.26 6.46
N LEU A 864 29.22 -15.95 5.43
CA LEU A 864 28.79 -17.30 5.04
C LEU A 864 29.54 -18.40 5.82
N SER A 865 30.67 -18.08 6.43
CA SER A 865 31.36 -18.92 7.43
C SER A 865 30.96 -18.49 8.83
N THR A 866 30.89 -19.42 9.75
CA THR A 866 30.58 -19.22 11.18
C THR A 866 31.56 -18.25 11.89
N GLU A 867 32.43 -17.59 11.17
CA GLU A 867 33.53 -16.80 11.69
C GLU A 867 33.33 -15.28 11.62
N LYS A 868 32.52 -14.69 12.35
CA LYS A 868 32.49 -13.29 12.84
C LYS A 868 31.10 -12.78 13.15
N ILE A 869 30.64 -12.97 14.34
CA ILE A 869 29.51 -12.21 14.89
C ILE A 869 30.09 -10.97 15.57
N ASP A 870 29.78 -9.79 15.07
CA ASP A 870 30.15 -8.52 15.73
C ASP A 870 29.23 -8.29 16.92
N LEU A 871 29.75 -8.58 18.10
CA LEU A 871 29.05 -8.46 19.38
C LEU A 871 28.47 -7.07 19.67
N ARG A 872 29.14 -6.00 19.22
CA ARG A 872 28.65 -4.64 19.41
C ARG A 872 27.31 -4.42 18.71
N ARG A 873 27.14 -4.98 17.51
CA ARG A 873 25.89 -4.85 16.76
C ARG A 873 24.77 -5.73 17.28
N LEU A 874 25.10 -6.88 17.87
CA LEU A 874 24.09 -7.75 18.46
C LEU A 874 23.49 -7.18 19.74
N VAL A 875 24.31 -6.54 20.55
CA VAL A 875 23.87 -5.80 21.76
C VAL A 875 23.02 -4.59 21.36
N MET A 876 23.35 -3.91 20.26
CA MET A 876 22.54 -2.78 19.74
C MET A 876 21.22 -3.21 19.09
N SER A 877 21.01 -4.52 18.85
CA SER A 877 19.77 -5.06 18.28
C SER A 877 18.73 -5.49 19.32
N LEU A 878 19.07 -5.43 20.61
CA LEU A 878 18.12 -5.68 21.67
C LEU A 878 17.13 -4.51 21.75
N PRO A 879 15.83 -4.74 22.04
CA PRO A 879 14.89 -3.67 22.26
C PRO A 879 15.35 -2.74 23.37
N ASP A 880 15.04 -1.45 23.26
CA ASP A 880 15.35 -0.45 24.31
C ASP A 880 14.67 -0.76 25.66
N GLU A 881 13.68 -1.67 25.66
CA GLU A 881 12.93 -2.15 26.84
C GLU A 881 13.28 -3.60 27.23
N ALA A 882 14.39 -4.18 26.73
CA ALA A 882 14.75 -5.55 27.06
C ALA A 882 15.06 -5.69 28.56
N THR A 883 14.43 -6.71 29.18
CA THR A 883 14.65 -6.99 30.60
C THR A 883 16.06 -7.56 30.83
N PRO A 884 16.66 -7.35 31.99
CA PRO A 884 17.97 -7.91 32.36
C PRO A 884 18.04 -9.43 32.15
N LYS A 885 16.97 -10.14 32.36
CA LYS A 885 16.85 -11.59 32.15
C LYS A 885 16.93 -11.98 30.67
N GLU A 886 16.35 -11.17 29.78
CA GLU A 886 16.45 -11.36 28.33
C GLU A 886 17.85 -11.04 27.81
N ILE A 887 18.50 -10.01 28.37
CA ILE A 887 19.88 -9.66 28.05
C ILE A 887 20.82 -10.81 28.46
N VAL A 888 20.70 -11.32 29.68
CA VAL A 888 21.50 -12.45 30.17
C VAL A 888 21.17 -13.72 29.42
N ALA A 889 19.92 -14.00 29.06
CA ALA A 889 19.52 -15.14 28.25
C ALA A 889 20.06 -15.04 26.81
N ALA A 890 20.04 -13.85 26.20
CA ALA A 890 20.61 -13.60 24.88
C ALA A 890 22.14 -13.81 24.90
N PHE A 891 22.84 -13.31 25.91
CA PHE A 891 24.27 -13.55 26.10
C PHE A 891 24.61 -15.03 26.40
N SER A 892 23.80 -15.72 27.22
CA SER A 892 24.00 -17.15 27.52
C SER A 892 23.76 -18.03 26.29
N ASN A 893 22.79 -17.69 25.46
CA ASN A 893 22.53 -18.38 24.18
C ASN A 893 23.66 -18.13 23.16
N LEU A 894 24.20 -16.94 23.11
CA LEU A 894 25.36 -16.57 22.30
C LEU A 894 26.62 -17.38 22.68
N LEU A 895 26.88 -17.53 23.97
CA LEU A 895 27.98 -18.36 24.46
C LEU A 895 27.83 -19.84 24.08
N LYS A 896 26.60 -20.34 23.92
CA LYS A 896 26.29 -21.70 23.46
C LYS A 896 26.37 -21.89 21.94
N ILE A 897 26.22 -20.84 21.13
CA ILE A 897 26.11 -20.93 19.67
C ILE A 897 27.43 -20.60 18.95
N SER A 898 28.34 -19.80 19.53
CA SER A 898 29.56 -19.32 18.87
C SER A 898 30.83 -19.78 19.55
N GLU A 899 31.15 -21.05 19.40
CA GLU A 899 32.19 -21.68 20.18
C GLU A 899 33.62 -21.22 19.90
N LEU A 900 33.99 -20.70 18.74
CA LEU A 900 35.43 -20.46 18.44
C LEU A 900 35.83 -18.97 18.34
N GLN A 901 34.96 -18.11 17.95
CA GLN A 901 35.34 -16.74 17.58
C GLN A 901 34.96 -15.68 18.61
N PHE A 902 33.93 -15.94 19.39
CA PHE A 902 33.60 -15.14 20.54
C PHE A 902 34.72 -15.20 21.57
N VAL A 903 35.22 -16.43 21.79
CA VAL A 903 36.37 -16.67 22.65
C VAL A 903 37.66 -16.06 22.06
N LYS A 904 37.86 -16.04 20.72
CA LYS A 904 38.98 -15.37 20.06
C LYS A 904 38.87 -13.84 20.06
N GLN A 905 37.70 -13.27 19.99
CA GLN A 905 37.51 -11.80 20.09
C GLN A 905 37.63 -11.32 21.54
N LEU A 906 37.13 -12.11 22.52
CA LEU A 906 37.40 -11.84 23.92
C LEU A 906 38.88 -12.16 24.28
N SER A 907 39.54 -13.12 23.62
CA SER A 907 40.98 -13.39 23.82
C SER A 907 41.93 -12.44 23.08
N ALA A 908 41.43 -11.69 22.10
CA ALA A 908 42.13 -10.56 21.51
C ALA A 908 42.05 -9.28 22.36
N ILE A 909 41.12 -9.24 23.31
CA ILE A 909 41.18 -8.38 24.49
C ILE A 909 42.01 -9.22 25.47
N ASP A 910 43.29 -8.90 25.67
CA ASP A 910 44.21 -9.59 26.59
C ASP A 910 43.55 -9.84 27.97
N VAL A 911 42.90 -10.97 28.13
CA VAL A 911 42.06 -11.33 29.33
C VAL A 911 42.96 -11.72 30.50
N GLY A 912 44.26 -11.53 30.40
CA GLY A 912 45.26 -11.80 31.42
C GLY A 912 45.38 -10.77 32.55
N SER A 913 44.63 -9.66 32.53
CA SER A 913 44.64 -8.66 33.56
C SER A 913 43.23 -8.29 34.04
N THR A 914 43.11 -7.98 35.35
CA THR A 914 41.90 -7.43 36.00
C THR A 914 41.35 -6.22 35.28
N ASP A 915 42.21 -5.49 34.55
CA ASP A 915 41.81 -4.31 33.76
C ASP A 915 40.89 -4.64 32.59
N ASN A 916 40.90 -5.81 32.06
CA ASN A 916 40.07 -6.19 30.88
C ASN A 916 38.66 -6.68 31.28
N ILE A 917 38.53 -7.23 32.50
CA ILE A 917 37.19 -7.45 33.08
C ILE A 917 36.54 -6.08 33.33
N ASN A 918 37.30 -5.12 33.77
CA ASN A 918 36.88 -3.75 33.96
C ASN A 918 36.51 -3.07 32.61
N ILE A 919 37.20 -3.37 31.54
CA ILE A 919 36.89 -2.85 30.20
C ILE A 919 35.58 -3.46 29.68
N ILE A 920 35.32 -4.73 29.91
CA ILE A 920 34.07 -5.42 29.54
C ILE A 920 32.91 -4.87 30.40
N ALA A 921 33.11 -4.80 31.72
CA ALA A 921 32.14 -4.24 32.64
C ALA A 921 31.88 -2.74 32.34
N GLN A 922 32.93 -1.97 32.02
CA GLN A 922 32.79 -0.56 31.64
C GLN A 922 32.13 -0.40 30.26
N THR A 923 32.30 -1.33 29.32
CA THR A 923 31.62 -1.32 28.01
C THR A 923 30.13 -1.65 28.18
N ILE A 924 29.78 -2.59 29.04
CA ILE A 924 28.40 -2.89 29.44
C ILE A 924 27.82 -1.70 30.21
N LYS A 925 28.55 -1.11 31.14
CA LYS A 925 28.12 0.04 31.88
C LYS A 925 27.89 1.26 30.99
N ASN A 926 28.81 1.59 30.09
CA ASN A 926 28.65 2.70 29.13
C ASN A 926 27.46 2.46 28.18
N TRP A 927 27.12 1.22 27.92
CA TRP A 927 25.92 0.87 27.14
C TRP A 927 24.65 1.10 27.98
N CYS A 928 24.65 0.74 29.27
CA CYS A 928 23.56 1.02 30.21
C CYS A 928 23.39 2.53 30.45
N GLU A 929 24.50 3.30 30.58
CA GLU A 929 24.47 4.76 30.77
C GLU A 929 23.78 5.52 29.63
N THR A 930 23.78 4.97 28.45
CA THR A 930 22.98 5.52 27.31
C THR A 930 21.50 5.13 27.39
N ARG A 931 21.10 4.32 28.39
CA ARG A 931 19.76 3.77 28.59
C ARG A 931 19.38 3.71 30.08
N PRO A 932 19.12 4.83 30.73
CA PRO A 932 18.99 4.91 32.18
C PRO A 932 17.89 4.04 32.81
N GLN A 933 16.82 3.73 32.06
CA GLN A 933 15.77 2.81 32.53
C GLN A 933 16.23 1.36 32.61
N ILE A 934 17.16 0.95 31.77
CA ILE A 934 17.76 -0.40 31.81
C ILE A 934 18.77 -0.52 32.95
N GLU A 935 19.51 0.55 33.21
CA GLU A 935 20.43 0.62 34.36
C GLU A 935 19.70 0.46 35.68
N GLU A 936 18.60 1.19 35.89
CA GLU A 936 17.76 1.13 37.10
C GLU A 936 17.10 -0.26 37.29
N ASN A 937 16.66 -0.90 36.18
CA ASN A 937 16.11 -2.24 36.22
C ASN A 937 17.17 -3.32 36.46
N LEU A 938 18.37 -3.17 35.90
CA LEU A 938 19.50 -4.06 36.12
C LEU A 938 19.98 -3.99 37.58
N GLU A 939 20.11 -2.80 38.15
CA GLU A 939 20.46 -2.61 39.54
C GLU A 939 19.39 -3.19 40.48
N ASN A 940 18.10 -3.03 40.17
CA ASN A 940 17.01 -3.58 40.97
C ASN A 940 16.95 -5.12 40.90
N GLU A 941 17.20 -5.75 39.77
CA GLU A 941 17.23 -7.22 39.70
C GLU A 941 18.48 -7.81 40.29
N ILE A 942 19.62 -7.15 40.18
CA ILE A 942 20.85 -7.53 40.90
C ILE A 942 20.61 -7.44 42.42
N TYR A 943 19.91 -6.39 42.90
CA TYR A 943 19.50 -6.22 44.30
C TYR A 943 18.53 -7.30 44.76
N GLN A 944 17.57 -7.70 43.93
CA GLN A 944 16.59 -8.78 44.23
C GLN A 944 17.25 -10.16 44.26
N MET A 945 18.26 -10.40 43.43
CA MET A 945 19.05 -11.65 43.47
C MET A 945 19.97 -11.73 44.69
N GLY A 946 20.42 -10.59 45.22
CA GLY A 946 21.21 -10.48 46.46
C GLY A 946 20.39 -10.47 47.74
N ALA A 947 19.10 -10.19 47.70
CA ALA A 947 18.27 -10.09 48.92
C ALA A 947 17.83 -11.46 49.50
N GLY A 948 18.26 -12.59 48.92
CA GLY A 948 17.99 -13.93 49.39
C GLY A 948 19.07 -14.52 50.34
N GLY A 949 20.17 -13.82 50.64
CA GLY A 949 21.21 -14.23 51.57
C GLY A 949 22.28 -13.14 51.69
N GLY A 950 22.38 -12.56 52.86
CA GLY A 950 23.27 -11.45 53.10
C GLY A 950 24.72 -11.78 52.76
N ASP A 951 25.23 -11.12 51.75
CA ASP A 951 26.60 -10.63 51.68
C ASP A 951 26.79 -9.81 50.39
N SER A 952 27.63 -8.79 50.39
CA SER A 952 27.89 -7.77 49.44
C SER A 952 28.60 -8.20 48.13
N ASP A 953 28.57 -9.48 47.75
CA ASP A 953 29.37 -10.08 46.67
C ASP A 953 28.58 -10.47 45.39
N ALA A 954 27.32 -10.05 45.25
CA ALA A 954 26.44 -10.42 44.14
C ALA A 954 26.98 -10.00 42.74
N PRO A 955 27.63 -8.86 42.55
CA PRO A 955 28.24 -8.52 41.27
C PRO A 955 29.43 -9.37 40.90
N GLU A 956 30.24 -9.79 41.91
CA GLU A 956 31.37 -10.68 41.69
C GLU A 956 30.97 -12.11 41.33
N GLU A 957 29.86 -12.59 41.85
CA GLU A 957 29.40 -13.97 41.60
C GLU A 957 28.86 -14.13 40.16
N ILE A 958 28.19 -13.16 39.60
CA ILE A 958 27.76 -13.12 38.20
C ILE A 958 28.99 -13.05 37.26
N VAL A 959 29.98 -12.21 37.64
CA VAL A 959 31.23 -12.13 36.89
C VAL A 959 32.03 -13.42 37.03
N ARG A 960 32.03 -14.08 38.18
CA ARG A 960 32.67 -15.36 38.40
C ARG A 960 32.01 -16.49 37.61
N GLU A 961 30.69 -16.56 37.52
CA GLU A 961 29.94 -17.56 36.73
C GLU A 961 30.21 -17.36 35.23
N PHE A 962 30.21 -16.12 34.79
CA PHE A 962 30.61 -15.74 33.41
C PHE A 962 32.05 -16.17 33.10
N TYR A 963 32.99 -15.90 34.03
CA TYR A 963 34.40 -16.25 33.87
C TYR A 963 34.62 -17.76 33.91
N LYS A 964 33.88 -18.48 34.74
CA LYS A 964 33.89 -19.95 34.81
C LYS A 964 33.42 -20.55 33.47
N THR A 965 32.35 -20.07 32.91
CA THR A 965 31.79 -20.47 31.60
C THR A 965 32.79 -20.17 30.46
N LEU A 966 33.49 -19.04 30.56
CA LEU A 966 34.51 -18.65 29.56
C LEU A 966 35.73 -19.57 29.64
N LYS A 967 36.15 -19.97 30.84
CA LYS A 967 37.28 -20.85 31.08
C LYS A 967 36.97 -22.31 30.70
N GLU A 968 35.74 -22.74 30.93
CA GLU A 968 35.29 -24.09 30.51
C GLU A 968 35.23 -24.17 28.95
N ASN A 969 34.82 -23.12 28.28
CA ASN A 969 34.83 -23.04 26.82
C ASN A 969 36.27 -22.91 26.25
N GLN A 970 37.20 -22.22 26.93
CA GLN A 970 38.62 -22.21 26.55
C GLN A 970 39.23 -23.61 26.59
N ILE A 971 38.99 -24.40 27.65
CA ILE A 971 39.46 -25.77 27.80
C ILE A 971 38.85 -26.67 26.72
N ARG A 972 37.53 -26.53 26.46
CA ARG A 972 36.81 -27.32 25.46
C ARG A 972 37.32 -27.05 24.03
N LEU A 973 37.85 -25.86 23.76
CA LEU A 973 38.36 -25.45 22.46
C LEU A 973 39.87 -25.67 22.27
N GLY A 974 40.56 -26.24 23.27
CA GLY A 974 42.00 -26.53 23.17
C GLY A 974 42.91 -25.30 23.13
N LEU A 975 42.49 -24.16 23.66
CA LEU A 975 43.27 -22.93 23.72
C LEU A 975 44.21 -22.95 24.95
N PRO A 976 45.46 -22.44 24.86
CA PRO A 976 46.36 -22.46 25.99
C PRO A 976 45.82 -21.66 27.19
N PRO A 977 46.00 -22.12 28.42
CA PRO A 977 45.53 -21.42 29.63
C PRO A 977 46.25 -20.07 29.77
N SER A 978 45.50 -19.00 30.00
CA SER A 978 46.08 -17.71 30.34
C SER A 978 46.73 -17.81 31.73
N SER A 979 47.90 -17.18 31.93
CA SER A 979 48.62 -17.09 33.19
C SER A 979 47.70 -16.54 34.30
N ALA A 980 47.83 -17.05 35.51
CA ALA A 980 47.01 -16.74 36.67
C ALA A 980 46.94 -15.22 36.99
N PRO A 981 45.80 -14.71 37.50
CA PRO A 981 45.65 -13.30 37.84
C PRO A 981 46.54 -12.93 39.06
N PRO A 982 47.06 -11.67 39.12
CA PRO A 982 47.76 -11.20 40.30
C PRO A 982 46.81 -11.04 41.49
N ALA A 983 47.30 -11.27 42.68
CA ALA A 983 46.58 -11.14 43.93
C ALA A 983 46.07 -9.67 44.16
N PRO A 984 44.89 -9.49 44.81
CA PRO A 984 44.31 -8.18 45.01
C PRO A 984 45.23 -7.30 45.88
N PRO A 985 45.28 -5.99 45.61
CA PRO A 985 46.10 -5.09 46.44
C PRO A 985 45.52 -4.95 47.83
N THR A 986 46.37 -5.18 48.86
CA THR A 986 46.05 -4.91 50.23
C THR A 986 45.92 -3.42 50.48
N ASN A 987 44.73 -2.98 50.93
CA ASN A 987 44.47 -1.63 51.39
C ASN A 987 45.26 -1.34 52.66
N ASN A 988 46.31 -0.52 52.58
CA ASN A 988 46.84 0.19 53.72
C ASN A 988 46.70 1.69 53.47
N PRO A 989 46.16 2.46 54.44
CA PRO A 989 45.98 3.90 54.26
C PRO A 989 47.33 4.63 54.38
N PRO A 990 47.54 5.75 53.67
CA PRO A 990 48.76 6.54 53.82
C PRO A 990 48.73 7.32 55.13
N THR A 991 49.80 7.17 55.91
CA THR A 991 50.15 8.05 57.04
C THR A 991 50.59 9.41 56.52
N PRO A 992 50.25 10.54 57.25
CA PRO A 992 50.54 11.85 56.77
C PRO A 992 51.97 12.27 57.14
N ALA A 993 52.64 12.92 56.20
CA ALA A 993 53.71 13.89 56.48
C ALA A 993 53.72 14.93 55.33
#